data_d586962525fd82c3b6fba2cc602e80bd
#
_entry.id   d586962525fd82c3b6fba2cc602e80bd
#
_cell.length_a   1.000
_cell.length_b   1.000
_cell.length_c   1.000
_cell.angle_alpha   90.00
_cell.angle_beta   90.00
_cell.angle_gamma   90.00
#
_symmetry.space_group_name_H-M   'P 1'
#
loop_
_entity.id
_entity.type
_entity.pdbx_description
1 polymer ?
#
loop_
_entity_poly.entity_id
_entity_poly.type
_entity_poly.pdbx_seq_one_letter_code
_entity_poly.pdbx_strand_id
1 'polypeptide(L)'
;MRKLRLFALLAATVLAATEIHAGQSVGLVLSGGGSKGIAHIGFIKALEENNIPVDCITGTSMGAIVGALYASGYSPDEMLAMLSTEQFMNWATGVTASRDKFYFNEPQETPGWLTVNLASGDSATLASLFPTRLVNPLPMSFAFMEIFSPPQAAADNDFDKLFVPFRCVASDIYRHRKVVFSRGELPLAVRASMSFPLVYQPIMIGDTLMYDGGLYDVYPVDVMLDDFNPDRIIGVDVSTPNTPPGLNDLVGQIENMVMSGYLPKIPEGRGINVVFDLERFGLTHWGAAKEIYEIGYRRGLELADSIKSITTARRTPEEVARRRAEFRKRIRPMEIKDVAVTGTDSNTGRWIIQTFRGPVDSTMTVGEARSGFYKLTSTGRMRNLVPHAAYDTATETFDIDLHADVTKNFRAEVGGFLTSGSQSMLYAAGHYSPLDYRHPYASLEGWAGINYLAASGDVGMLLPTSTPSRLGLKLTAARQRLYEHEKMFYDLKSPAFAINSEITADLYYALPAGRHGIFEAQLGYGHLTSGYRPPLQYSATIGRISIIDDLARLRLQWTRSTLDDAFLPTSGSRYEVSLTGYAGGRRQKPAGLPKAARPARGEAFASAETYIRVAKGLSVGLKGEALYSSQKLSGDYTASMILAPQFSPSFTTDGEYMPAFRANEYVAASVTPVWQAAKIFQIRLNATLFAPVRRILVAPDGQSARYGAIFGSCDFYGQLSAALRLPIGAVVAYCSYSSGQARHWSGGISLGIPIKAPKFRR
;
A
#
# COMPACT_ATOMS: atom_id res chain seq x y z
N MET A 1 71.43 -39.37 -26.29
CA MET A 1 70.12 -39.86 -26.71
C MET A 1 69.35 -40.62 -25.64
N ARG A 2 69.96 -41.43 -24.79
CA ARG A 2 69.21 -42.15 -23.68
C ARG A 2 68.62 -41.23 -22.57
N LYS A 3 69.36 -40.16 -22.21
CA LYS A 3 68.90 -39.20 -21.17
C LYS A 3 67.71 -38.32 -21.64
N LEU A 4 67.61 -38.02 -22.94
CA LEU A 4 66.55 -37.25 -23.53
C LEU A 4 65.23 -38.07 -23.61
N ARG A 5 65.35 -39.38 -23.83
CA ARG A 5 64.18 -40.30 -23.81
C ARG A 5 63.63 -40.54 -22.40
N LEU A 6 64.53 -40.55 -21.40
CA LEU A 6 64.07 -40.68 -20.00
C LEU A 6 63.37 -39.40 -19.53
N PHE A 7 63.83 -38.24 -19.96
CA PHE A 7 63.19 -36.95 -19.64
C PHE A 7 61.83 -36.78 -20.36
N ALA A 8 61.77 -37.24 -21.63
CA ALA A 8 60.44 -37.25 -22.34
C ALA A 8 59.49 -38.29 -21.79
N LEU A 9 59.92 -39.42 -21.26
CA LEU A 9 59.06 -40.39 -20.58
C LEU A 9 58.62 -39.89 -19.23
N LEU A 10 59.46 -39.20 -18.43
CA LEU A 10 59.13 -38.59 -17.19
C LEU A 10 58.16 -37.40 -17.39
N ALA A 11 58.38 -36.59 -18.44
CA ALA A 11 57.45 -35.51 -18.78
C ALA A 11 56.08 -36.03 -19.27
N ALA A 12 56.08 -37.14 -20.04
CA ALA A 12 54.85 -37.80 -20.47
C ALA A 12 54.08 -38.47 -19.29
N THR A 13 54.81 -39.04 -18.31
CA THR A 13 54.17 -39.57 -17.09
C THR A 13 53.69 -38.48 -16.14
N VAL A 14 54.38 -37.33 -16.08
CA VAL A 14 53.88 -36.17 -15.30
C VAL A 14 52.71 -35.51 -16.00
N LEU A 15 52.68 -35.44 -17.34
CA LEU A 15 51.53 -34.97 -18.11
C LEU A 15 50.34 -35.98 -18.08
N ALA A 16 50.58 -37.27 -17.98
CA ALA A 16 49.55 -38.28 -17.84
C ALA A 16 49.03 -38.41 -16.38
N ALA A 17 49.75 -37.87 -15.38
CA ALA A 17 49.33 -37.87 -13.98
C ALA A 17 48.51 -36.63 -13.57
N THR A 18 48.30 -35.67 -14.48
CA THR A 18 47.32 -34.60 -14.32
C THR A 18 46.06 -34.87 -15.18
N GLU A 19 45.54 -36.08 -15.17
CA GLU A 19 44.08 -36.20 -15.25
C GLU A 19 43.54 -35.50 -14.00
N ILE A 20 43.24 -34.22 -14.15
CA ILE A 20 42.31 -33.53 -13.28
C ILE A 20 41.07 -34.44 -13.35
N HIS A 21 40.81 -35.20 -12.32
CA HIS A 21 39.54 -35.82 -12.12
C HIS A 21 38.58 -34.64 -12.05
N ALA A 22 38.01 -34.26 -13.18
CA ALA A 22 36.83 -33.42 -13.22
C ALA A 22 35.81 -34.22 -12.45
N GLY A 23 35.61 -33.84 -11.17
CA GLY A 23 34.64 -34.52 -10.30
C GLY A 23 33.28 -34.49 -11.00
N GLN A 24 32.54 -35.55 -10.84
CA GLN A 24 31.19 -35.69 -11.39
C GLN A 24 30.37 -34.40 -11.15
N SER A 25 29.82 -33.82 -12.21
CA SER A 25 28.99 -32.59 -12.12
C SER A 25 27.56 -32.92 -11.72
N VAL A 26 26.98 -32.08 -10.84
CA VAL A 26 25.63 -32.25 -10.31
C VAL A 26 24.78 -31.01 -10.62
N GLY A 27 23.75 -31.20 -11.44
CA GLY A 27 22.76 -30.18 -11.77
C GLY A 27 21.53 -30.24 -10.85
N LEU A 28 21.01 -29.08 -10.49
CA LEU A 28 19.81 -28.94 -9.68
C LEU A 28 18.68 -28.27 -10.49
N VAL A 29 17.56 -28.97 -10.64
CA VAL A 29 16.37 -28.45 -11.32
C VAL A 29 15.31 -28.07 -10.30
N LEU A 30 14.81 -26.83 -10.33
CA LEU A 30 13.84 -26.29 -9.39
C LEU A 30 12.54 -25.91 -10.12
N SER A 31 11.44 -26.58 -9.78
CA SER A 31 10.14 -26.29 -10.39
C SER A 31 9.51 -24.98 -9.91
N GLY A 32 8.55 -24.49 -10.67
CA GLY A 32 7.60 -23.49 -10.20
C GLY A 32 6.67 -24.06 -9.11
N GLY A 33 5.87 -23.18 -8.45
CA GLY A 33 4.90 -23.62 -7.44
C GLY A 33 4.51 -22.54 -6.42
N GLY A 34 4.81 -21.28 -6.68
CA GLY A 34 4.49 -20.16 -5.78
C GLY A 34 5.11 -20.36 -4.39
N SER A 35 4.34 -20.13 -3.31
CA SER A 35 4.86 -20.26 -1.94
C SER A 35 5.42 -21.65 -1.61
N LYS A 36 4.97 -22.70 -2.31
CA LYS A 36 5.48 -24.07 -2.16
C LYS A 36 6.97 -24.19 -2.48
N GLY A 37 7.48 -23.34 -3.39
CA GLY A 37 8.89 -23.31 -3.76
C GLY A 37 9.85 -22.89 -2.63
N ILE A 38 9.35 -22.44 -1.49
CA ILE A 38 10.16 -22.23 -0.28
C ILE A 38 10.79 -23.56 0.20
N ALA A 39 10.18 -24.71 -0.12
CA ALA A 39 10.74 -26.04 0.17
C ALA A 39 12.10 -26.26 -0.53
N HIS A 40 12.34 -25.65 -1.69
CA HIS A 40 13.64 -25.70 -2.37
C HIS A 40 14.78 -25.23 -1.48
N ILE A 41 14.56 -24.19 -0.67
CA ILE A 41 15.59 -23.63 0.22
C ILE A 41 16.00 -24.65 1.27
N GLY A 42 15.02 -25.29 1.92
CA GLY A 42 15.27 -26.34 2.91
C GLY A 42 15.99 -27.53 2.29
N PHE A 43 15.57 -27.93 1.09
CA PHE A 43 16.20 -29.02 0.37
C PHE A 43 17.66 -28.72 0.01
N ILE A 44 17.96 -27.51 -0.50
CA ILE A 44 19.33 -27.07 -0.81
C ILE A 44 20.19 -27.06 0.45
N LYS A 45 19.65 -26.62 1.60
CA LYS A 45 20.38 -26.68 2.88
C LYS A 45 20.78 -28.11 3.23
N ALA A 46 19.85 -29.05 3.11
CA ALA A 46 20.14 -30.46 3.37
C ALA A 46 21.21 -31.03 2.41
N LEU A 47 21.23 -30.60 1.14
CA LEU A 47 22.30 -30.97 0.18
C LEU A 47 23.67 -30.45 0.65
N GLU A 48 23.78 -29.16 1.00
CA GLU A 48 25.05 -28.58 1.48
C GLU A 48 25.56 -29.29 2.74
N GLU A 49 24.70 -29.51 3.74
CA GLU A 49 25.07 -30.16 5.00
C GLU A 49 25.48 -31.64 4.82
N ASN A 50 25.03 -32.27 3.75
CA ASN A 50 25.36 -33.65 3.41
C ASN A 50 26.49 -33.76 2.39
N ASN A 51 27.25 -32.70 2.14
CA ASN A 51 28.35 -32.63 1.20
C ASN A 51 27.98 -32.94 -0.26
N ILE A 52 26.74 -32.75 -0.66
CA ILE A 52 26.24 -32.93 -2.03
C ILE A 52 26.43 -31.61 -2.78
N PRO A 53 27.25 -31.57 -3.85
CA PRO A 53 27.47 -30.32 -4.55
C PRO A 53 26.29 -29.91 -5.43
N VAL A 54 26.19 -28.61 -5.69
CA VAL A 54 25.33 -28.01 -6.71
C VAL A 54 26.24 -27.26 -7.67
N ASP A 55 26.39 -27.74 -8.90
CA ASP A 55 27.32 -27.18 -9.89
C ASP A 55 26.65 -26.30 -10.94
N CYS A 56 25.36 -26.52 -11.20
CA CYS A 56 24.52 -25.69 -12.06
C CYS A 56 23.05 -25.78 -11.65
N ILE A 57 22.26 -24.75 -11.96
CA ILE A 57 20.84 -24.66 -11.57
C ILE A 57 20.01 -24.24 -12.76
N THR A 58 18.85 -24.89 -12.95
CA THR A 58 17.76 -24.39 -13.79
C THR A 58 16.53 -24.19 -12.95
N GLY A 59 15.78 -23.09 -13.19
CA GLY A 59 14.61 -22.77 -12.37
C GLY A 59 13.52 -22.05 -13.14
N THR A 60 12.27 -22.31 -12.72
CA THR A 60 11.07 -21.64 -13.22
C THR A 60 10.30 -21.02 -12.06
N SER A 61 9.75 -19.80 -12.23
CA SER A 61 8.88 -19.15 -11.25
C SER A 61 9.55 -19.03 -9.86
N MET A 62 8.98 -19.60 -8.80
CA MET A 62 9.64 -19.61 -7.48
C MET A 62 10.96 -20.38 -7.50
N GLY A 63 11.09 -21.43 -8.30
CA GLY A 63 12.37 -22.11 -8.52
C GLY A 63 13.43 -21.21 -9.15
N ALA A 64 13.02 -20.27 -10.01
CA ALA A 64 13.93 -19.25 -10.55
C ALA A 64 14.34 -18.22 -9.48
N ILE A 65 13.46 -17.81 -8.59
CA ILE A 65 13.77 -16.90 -7.47
C ILE A 65 14.80 -17.55 -6.54
N VAL A 66 14.53 -18.79 -6.08
CA VAL A 66 15.42 -19.52 -5.18
C VAL A 66 16.74 -19.84 -5.86
N GLY A 67 16.71 -20.29 -7.12
CA GLY A 67 17.89 -20.58 -7.92
C GLY A 67 18.76 -19.33 -8.14
N ALA A 68 18.15 -18.20 -8.47
CA ALA A 68 18.86 -16.93 -8.66
C ALA A 68 19.47 -16.41 -7.35
N LEU A 69 18.78 -16.52 -6.22
CA LEU A 69 19.33 -16.16 -4.91
C LEU A 69 20.57 -17.02 -4.60
N TYR A 70 20.46 -18.33 -4.76
CA TYR A 70 21.59 -19.23 -4.53
C TYR A 70 22.75 -18.95 -5.51
N ALA A 71 22.46 -18.80 -6.79
CA ALA A 71 23.46 -18.46 -7.81
C ALA A 71 24.09 -17.07 -7.60
N SER A 72 23.40 -16.16 -6.93
CA SER A 72 23.92 -14.85 -6.50
C SER A 72 24.76 -14.92 -5.22
N GLY A 73 24.97 -16.14 -4.68
CA GLY A 73 25.82 -16.37 -3.52
C GLY A 73 25.12 -16.24 -2.17
N TYR A 74 23.78 -16.23 -2.10
CA TYR A 74 23.06 -16.31 -0.82
C TYR A 74 23.12 -17.73 -0.28
N SER A 75 23.34 -17.89 1.03
CA SER A 75 23.22 -19.16 1.71
C SER A 75 21.75 -19.53 1.96
N PRO A 76 21.41 -20.81 2.14
CA PRO A 76 20.04 -21.21 2.48
C PRO A 76 19.50 -20.52 3.73
N ASP A 77 20.33 -20.27 4.75
CA ASP A 77 19.92 -19.55 5.96
C ASP A 77 19.62 -18.07 5.69
N GLU A 78 20.42 -17.40 4.86
CA GLU A 78 20.15 -16.03 4.44
C GLU A 78 18.88 -15.93 3.59
N MET A 79 18.65 -16.90 2.69
CA MET A 79 17.43 -16.97 1.89
C MET A 79 16.18 -17.16 2.79
N LEU A 80 16.24 -18.08 3.75
CA LEU A 80 15.14 -18.29 4.72
C LEU A 80 14.91 -17.02 5.56
N ALA A 81 15.97 -16.40 6.06
CA ALA A 81 15.88 -15.15 6.81
C ALA A 81 15.18 -14.06 6.00
N MET A 82 15.54 -13.89 4.72
CA MET A 82 14.92 -12.92 3.81
C MET A 82 13.43 -13.22 3.58
N LEU A 83 13.09 -14.46 3.22
CA LEU A 83 11.71 -14.87 2.89
C LEU A 83 10.78 -14.92 4.12
N SER A 84 11.34 -14.95 5.32
CA SER A 84 10.58 -14.90 6.58
C SER A 84 10.27 -13.48 7.05
N THR A 85 10.76 -12.44 6.36
CA THR A 85 10.55 -11.05 6.76
C THR A 85 9.17 -10.53 6.35
N GLU A 86 8.63 -9.59 7.12
CA GLU A 86 7.45 -8.81 6.71
C GLU A 86 7.70 -8.06 5.38
N GLN A 87 8.94 -7.65 5.14
CA GLN A 87 9.31 -6.96 3.91
C GLN A 87 9.12 -7.84 2.67
N PHE A 88 9.56 -9.10 2.73
CA PHE A 88 9.31 -10.06 1.64
C PHE A 88 7.81 -10.31 1.46
N MET A 89 7.06 -10.48 2.55
CA MET A 89 5.61 -10.64 2.49
C MET A 89 4.94 -9.45 1.78
N ASN A 90 5.40 -8.23 2.07
CA ASN A 90 4.91 -7.02 1.42
C ASN A 90 5.25 -7.02 -0.08
N TRP A 91 6.46 -7.41 -0.48
CA TRP A 91 6.83 -7.55 -1.90
C TRP A 91 5.96 -8.58 -2.62
N ALA A 92 5.80 -9.78 -2.04
CA ALA A 92 5.04 -10.89 -2.62
C ALA A 92 3.54 -10.61 -2.71
N THR A 93 3.00 -9.78 -1.82
CA THR A 93 1.58 -9.39 -1.83
C THR A 93 1.32 -8.04 -2.48
N GLY A 94 2.36 -7.35 -2.93
CA GLY A 94 2.28 -6.03 -3.58
C GLY A 94 1.89 -4.89 -2.63
N VAL A 95 2.06 -5.09 -1.33
CA VAL A 95 1.76 -4.09 -0.30
C VAL A 95 2.97 -3.18 -0.10
N THR A 96 2.76 -1.88 -0.18
CA THR A 96 3.75 -0.91 0.31
C THR A 96 3.53 -0.70 1.80
N ALA A 97 4.53 -1.04 2.61
CA ALA A 97 4.45 -0.82 4.06
C ALA A 97 4.24 0.66 4.39
N SER A 98 3.45 0.97 5.42
CA SER A 98 3.17 2.36 5.81
C SER A 98 4.45 3.17 6.10
N ARG A 99 5.52 2.50 6.61
CA ARG A 99 6.83 3.13 6.83
C ARG A 99 7.53 3.61 5.56
N ASP A 100 7.20 3.02 4.39
CA ASP A 100 7.83 3.33 3.10
C ASP A 100 7.02 4.33 2.28
N LYS A 101 5.78 4.61 2.67
CA LYS A 101 4.90 5.58 2.02
C LYS A 101 5.32 7.02 2.34
N PHE A 102 5.11 7.91 1.39
CA PHE A 102 5.30 9.36 1.54
C PHE A 102 3.94 10.04 1.60
N TYR A 103 3.49 10.37 2.80
CA TYR A 103 2.16 10.91 3.06
C TYR A 103 1.84 12.19 2.26
N PHE A 104 2.84 13.05 2.04
CA PHE A 104 2.67 14.25 1.23
C PHE A 104 2.31 13.96 -0.24
N ASN A 105 2.77 12.83 -0.76
CA ASN A 105 2.57 12.43 -2.16
C ASN A 105 1.32 11.55 -2.34
N GLU A 106 0.73 11.03 -1.27
CA GLU A 106 -0.46 10.20 -1.37
C GLU A 106 -1.66 11.01 -1.90
N PRO A 107 -2.48 10.43 -2.79
CA PRO A 107 -3.75 11.04 -3.19
C PRO A 107 -4.64 11.21 -1.95
N GLN A 108 -5.39 12.30 -1.91
CA GLN A 108 -6.41 12.46 -0.88
C GLN A 108 -7.47 11.37 -1.02
N GLU A 109 -7.92 10.82 0.10
CA GLU A 109 -8.99 9.86 0.10
C GLU A 109 -10.31 10.50 -0.30
N THR A 110 -11.06 9.80 -1.12
CA THR A 110 -12.36 10.23 -1.64
C THR A 110 -13.41 9.16 -1.36
N PRO A 111 -14.71 9.49 -1.36
CA PRO A 111 -15.76 8.49 -1.27
C PRO A 111 -16.01 7.76 -2.62
N GLY A 112 -15.02 7.73 -3.51
CA GLY A 112 -15.10 7.08 -4.81
C GLY A 112 -15.18 5.55 -4.73
N TRP A 113 -16.11 4.95 -5.46
CA TRP A 113 -16.26 3.50 -5.62
C TRP A 113 -15.61 3.02 -6.91
N LEU A 114 -15.77 3.84 -7.96
CA LEU A 114 -15.28 3.56 -9.28
C LEU A 114 -14.41 4.72 -9.74
N THR A 115 -13.20 4.37 -10.20
CA THR A 115 -12.24 5.34 -10.75
C THR A 115 -11.90 4.97 -12.17
N VAL A 116 -12.03 5.93 -13.09
CA VAL A 116 -11.70 5.78 -14.50
C VAL A 116 -10.59 6.78 -14.85
N ASN A 117 -9.49 6.28 -15.40
CA ASN A 117 -8.40 7.11 -15.90
C ASN A 117 -8.55 7.30 -17.42
N LEU A 118 -8.70 8.54 -17.88
CA LEU A 118 -8.96 8.89 -19.27
C LEU A 118 -7.78 9.67 -19.87
N ALA A 119 -7.45 9.35 -21.13
CA ALA A 119 -6.63 10.25 -21.94
C ALA A 119 -7.53 11.24 -22.69
N SER A 120 -6.96 12.40 -23.03
CA SER A 120 -7.62 13.32 -23.97
C SER A 120 -7.73 12.63 -25.33
N GLY A 121 -8.96 12.35 -25.79
CA GLY A 121 -9.24 11.71 -27.07
C GLY A 121 -9.49 10.20 -27.05
N ASP A 122 -9.32 9.53 -25.91
CA ASP A 122 -9.65 8.09 -25.79
C ASP A 122 -11.12 7.88 -25.46
N SER A 123 -11.74 6.93 -26.14
CA SER A 123 -13.02 6.36 -25.70
C SER A 123 -12.76 5.52 -24.45
N ALA A 124 -13.47 5.80 -23.36
CA ALA A 124 -13.44 4.94 -22.18
C ALA A 124 -13.94 3.54 -22.57
N THR A 125 -13.05 2.56 -22.63
CA THR A 125 -13.46 1.17 -22.86
C THR A 125 -13.80 0.53 -21.53
N LEU A 126 -14.87 -0.28 -21.50
CA LEU A 126 -15.24 -1.08 -20.31
C LEU A 126 -14.07 -1.93 -19.79
N ALA A 127 -13.17 -2.34 -20.68
CA ALA A 127 -11.96 -3.08 -20.32
C ALA A 127 -11.04 -2.34 -19.34
N SER A 128 -11.02 -0.99 -19.36
CA SER A 128 -10.23 -0.20 -18.42
C SER A 128 -10.76 -0.20 -16.97
N LEU A 129 -11.97 -0.71 -16.75
CA LEU A 129 -12.61 -0.81 -15.43
C LEU A 129 -12.18 -2.06 -14.65
N PHE A 130 -11.66 -3.08 -15.34
CA PHE A 130 -11.23 -4.31 -14.71
C PHE A 130 -9.76 -4.22 -14.29
N PRO A 131 -9.42 -4.68 -13.07
CA PRO A 131 -8.03 -4.76 -12.66
C PRO A 131 -7.28 -5.76 -13.54
N THR A 132 -6.17 -5.32 -14.12
CA THR A 132 -5.30 -6.16 -14.96
C THR A 132 -4.36 -7.04 -14.14
N ARG A 133 -4.35 -6.87 -12.82
CA ARG A 133 -3.48 -7.58 -11.87
C ARG A 133 -4.10 -7.59 -10.47
N LEU A 134 -3.86 -8.66 -9.73
CA LEU A 134 -4.27 -8.77 -8.32
C LEU A 134 -3.18 -8.25 -7.37
N VAL A 135 -1.92 -8.33 -7.77
CA VAL A 135 -0.76 -7.93 -6.95
C VAL A 135 -0.02 -6.77 -7.61
N ASN A 136 0.29 -5.73 -6.85
CA ASN A 136 1.11 -4.62 -7.32
C ASN A 136 2.59 -5.06 -7.43
N PRO A 137 3.20 -5.07 -8.64
CA PRO A 137 4.57 -5.57 -8.81
C PRO A 137 5.65 -4.57 -8.40
N LEU A 138 5.32 -3.31 -8.17
CA LEU A 138 6.30 -2.24 -7.97
C LEU A 138 7.28 -2.51 -6.82
N PRO A 139 6.85 -2.93 -5.61
CA PRO A 139 7.79 -3.24 -4.53
C PRO A 139 8.76 -4.37 -4.88
N MET A 140 8.27 -5.41 -5.56
CA MET A 140 9.08 -6.55 -5.98
C MET A 140 10.09 -6.17 -7.07
N SER A 141 9.70 -5.34 -8.03
CA SER A 141 10.59 -4.90 -9.11
C SER A 141 11.81 -4.15 -8.58
N PHE A 142 11.61 -3.25 -7.60
CA PHE A 142 12.73 -2.57 -6.97
C PHE A 142 13.60 -3.52 -6.14
N ALA A 143 12.97 -4.42 -5.37
CA ALA A 143 13.68 -5.40 -4.55
C ALA A 143 14.56 -6.32 -5.41
N PHE A 144 14.08 -6.78 -6.56
CA PHE A 144 14.88 -7.62 -7.45
C PHE A 144 16.06 -6.87 -8.06
N MET A 145 15.88 -5.60 -8.46
CA MET A 145 17.01 -4.77 -8.89
C MET A 145 18.07 -4.67 -7.78
N GLU A 146 17.66 -4.35 -6.57
CA GLU A 146 18.57 -4.22 -5.42
C GLU A 146 19.30 -5.52 -5.09
N ILE A 147 18.62 -6.67 -5.14
CA ILE A 147 19.17 -7.97 -4.77
C ILE A 147 20.07 -8.55 -5.86
N PHE A 148 19.65 -8.45 -7.12
CA PHE A 148 20.27 -9.20 -8.21
C PHE A 148 21.24 -8.39 -9.09
N SER A 149 21.14 -7.03 -9.13
CA SER A 149 22.02 -6.25 -10.00
C SER A 149 23.49 -6.26 -9.55
N PRO A 150 23.85 -6.19 -8.25
CA PRO A 150 25.25 -6.29 -7.85
C PRO A 150 25.91 -7.65 -8.16
N PRO A 151 25.31 -8.83 -7.88
CA PRO A 151 25.89 -10.10 -8.28
C PRO A 151 25.91 -10.31 -9.80
N GLN A 152 24.91 -9.79 -10.54
CA GLN A 152 24.91 -9.76 -12.00
C GLN A 152 26.10 -8.99 -12.54
N ALA A 153 26.38 -7.80 -12.01
CA ALA A 153 27.55 -7.00 -12.40
C ALA A 153 28.87 -7.73 -12.11
N ALA A 154 28.97 -8.41 -10.96
CA ALA A 154 30.14 -9.22 -10.61
C ALA A 154 30.33 -10.43 -11.54
N ALA A 155 29.29 -10.83 -12.26
CA ALA A 155 29.28 -11.90 -13.25
C ALA A 155 29.38 -11.39 -14.73
N ASP A 156 29.62 -10.10 -14.95
CA ASP A 156 29.65 -9.48 -16.29
C ASP A 156 28.36 -9.71 -17.10
N ASN A 157 27.20 -9.74 -16.46
CA ASN A 157 25.90 -10.06 -17.05
C ASN A 157 25.81 -11.47 -17.69
N ASP A 158 26.73 -12.38 -17.35
CA ASP A 158 26.81 -13.76 -17.82
C ASP A 158 26.43 -14.71 -16.65
N PHE A 159 25.29 -15.41 -16.76
CA PHE A 159 24.81 -16.25 -15.67
C PHE A 159 25.68 -17.50 -15.44
N ASP A 160 26.57 -17.82 -16.36
CA ASP A 160 27.58 -18.89 -16.17
C ASP A 160 28.71 -18.47 -15.21
N LYS A 161 28.90 -17.16 -15.01
CA LYS A 161 29.90 -16.59 -14.09
C LYS A 161 29.37 -16.25 -12.70
N LEU A 162 28.11 -16.52 -12.42
CA LEU A 162 27.55 -16.43 -11.08
C LEU A 162 28.24 -17.40 -10.12
N PHE A 163 27.92 -17.35 -8.83
CA PHE A 163 28.46 -18.30 -7.84
C PHE A 163 28.22 -19.76 -8.27
N VAL A 164 27.03 -20.02 -8.85
CA VAL A 164 26.67 -21.25 -9.53
C VAL A 164 26.06 -20.89 -10.89
N PRO A 165 26.48 -21.49 -12.00
CA PRO A 165 25.85 -21.30 -13.31
C PRO A 165 24.34 -21.49 -13.25
N PHE A 166 23.59 -20.58 -13.89
CA PHE A 166 22.15 -20.50 -13.73
C PHE A 166 21.40 -20.32 -15.05
N ARG A 167 20.24 -20.98 -15.17
CA ARG A 167 19.25 -20.70 -16.23
C ARG A 167 17.90 -20.37 -15.61
N CYS A 168 17.28 -19.31 -16.15
CA CYS A 168 15.98 -18.83 -15.75
C CYS A 168 15.01 -19.00 -16.92
N VAL A 169 13.84 -19.61 -16.67
CA VAL A 169 12.86 -19.89 -17.71
C VAL A 169 11.66 -18.97 -17.57
N ALA A 170 11.29 -18.30 -18.68
CA ALA A 170 10.05 -17.52 -18.81
C ALA A 170 9.29 -17.96 -20.07
N SER A 171 8.13 -17.34 -20.34
CA SER A 171 7.26 -17.67 -21.47
C SER A 171 6.98 -16.47 -22.36
N ASP A 172 7.26 -16.61 -23.65
CA ASP A 172 6.81 -15.73 -24.73
C ASP A 172 5.44 -16.18 -25.19
N ILE A 173 4.38 -15.53 -24.71
CA ILE A 173 3.01 -15.93 -25.05
C ILE A 173 2.63 -15.59 -26.48
N TYR A 174 3.31 -14.62 -27.10
CA TYR A 174 3.02 -14.23 -28.47
C TYR A 174 3.53 -15.28 -29.48
N ARG A 175 4.72 -15.85 -29.20
CA ARG A 175 5.31 -16.91 -30.03
C ARG A 175 5.04 -18.32 -29.49
N HIS A 176 4.27 -18.45 -28.42
CA HIS A 176 3.89 -19.72 -27.80
C HIS A 176 5.10 -20.64 -27.49
N ARG A 177 6.13 -20.08 -26.86
CA ARG A 177 7.35 -20.82 -26.52
C ARG A 177 7.95 -20.40 -25.19
N LYS A 178 8.71 -21.31 -24.60
CA LYS A 178 9.57 -20.96 -23.48
C LYS A 178 10.76 -20.10 -23.96
N VAL A 179 11.27 -19.26 -23.08
CA VAL A 179 12.47 -18.47 -23.25
C VAL A 179 13.43 -18.77 -22.09
N VAL A 180 14.65 -19.17 -22.43
CA VAL A 180 15.71 -19.47 -21.44
C VAL A 180 16.68 -18.31 -21.39
N PHE A 181 16.86 -17.73 -20.20
CA PHE A 181 17.82 -16.67 -19.95
C PHE A 181 19.11 -17.26 -19.39
N SER A 182 20.23 -16.95 -20.05
CA SER A 182 21.60 -17.33 -19.67
C SER A 182 22.51 -16.12 -19.48
N ARG A 183 22.04 -14.94 -19.84
CA ARG A 183 22.75 -13.66 -19.76
C ARG A 183 21.81 -12.48 -19.75
N GLY A 184 22.35 -11.29 -19.49
CA GLY A 184 21.61 -10.04 -19.47
C GLY A 184 21.17 -9.65 -18.07
N GLU A 185 20.01 -9.02 -17.94
CA GLU A 185 19.51 -8.51 -16.66
C GLU A 185 18.85 -9.62 -15.83
N LEU A 186 19.56 -10.11 -14.83
CA LEU A 186 19.05 -11.14 -13.91
C LEU A 186 17.77 -10.73 -13.18
N PRO A 187 17.62 -9.45 -12.67
CA PRO A 187 16.37 -9.00 -12.08
C PRO A 187 15.18 -9.15 -13.00
N LEU A 188 15.34 -8.82 -14.29
CA LEU A 188 14.26 -8.90 -15.27
C LEU A 188 13.93 -10.34 -15.64
N ALA A 189 14.95 -11.19 -15.81
CA ALA A 189 14.76 -12.61 -16.11
C ALA A 189 13.96 -13.30 -15.00
N VAL A 190 14.31 -13.06 -13.73
CA VAL A 190 13.60 -13.60 -12.56
C VAL A 190 12.19 -13.00 -12.46
N ARG A 191 12.05 -11.69 -12.72
CA ARG A 191 10.75 -11.01 -12.70
C ARG A 191 9.82 -11.53 -13.80
N ALA A 192 10.35 -11.83 -15.00
CA ALA A 192 9.59 -12.45 -16.09
C ALA A 192 9.13 -13.85 -15.70
N SER A 193 10.06 -14.66 -15.17
CA SER A 193 9.80 -16.05 -14.78
C SER A 193 8.69 -16.22 -13.74
N MET A 194 8.44 -15.20 -12.90
CA MET A 194 7.39 -15.23 -11.86
C MET A 194 6.10 -14.50 -12.23
N SER A 195 5.98 -14.01 -13.48
CA SER A 195 4.83 -13.20 -13.91
C SER A 195 3.59 -14.07 -14.19
N PHE A 196 3.04 -14.71 -13.15
CA PHE A 196 1.84 -15.54 -13.26
C PHE A 196 0.64 -14.71 -13.73
N PRO A 197 -0.08 -15.15 -14.78
CA PRO A 197 -1.21 -14.44 -15.36
C PRO A 197 -2.25 -14.02 -14.32
N LEU A 198 -2.79 -12.81 -14.44
CA LEU A 198 -3.75 -12.14 -13.54
C LEU A 198 -3.22 -11.84 -12.13
N VAL A 199 -2.28 -12.61 -11.58
CA VAL A 199 -1.69 -12.32 -10.27
C VAL A 199 -0.68 -11.18 -10.41
N TYR A 200 0.30 -11.32 -11.32
CA TYR A 200 1.29 -10.29 -11.59
C TYR A 200 1.18 -9.77 -13.02
N GLN A 201 1.44 -8.49 -13.20
CA GLN A 201 1.55 -7.90 -14.52
C GLN A 201 2.75 -8.51 -15.26
N PRO A 202 2.60 -8.89 -16.56
CA PRO A 202 3.71 -9.31 -17.39
C PRO A 202 4.73 -8.20 -17.56
N ILE A 203 5.95 -8.56 -17.99
CA ILE A 203 7.04 -7.61 -18.22
C ILE A 203 7.47 -7.65 -19.67
N MET A 204 7.78 -6.47 -20.22
CA MET A 204 8.40 -6.36 -21.54
C MET A 204 9.92 -6.57 -21.41
N ILE A 205 10.48 -7.47 -22.20
CA ILE A 205 11.93 -7.62 -22.39
C ILE A 205 12.22 -7.52 -23.88
N GLY A 206 12.88 -6.44 -24.28
CA GLY A 206 12.91 -6.04 -25.68
C GLY A 206 11.49 -5.81 -26.20
N ASP A 207 11.15 -6.40 -27.33
CA ASP A 207 9.82 -6.31 -27.95
C ASP A 207 8.87 -7.45 -27.55
N THR A 208 9.25 -8.25 -26.55
CA THR A 208 8.50 -9.45 -26.18
C THR A 208 7.89 -9.33 -24.80
N LEU A 209 6.57 -9.63 -24.74
CA LEU A 209 5.83 -9.67 -23.49
C LEU A 209 6.03 -11.03 -22.82
N MET A 210 6.69 -11.00 -21.66
CA MET A 210 7.08 -12.19 -20.92
C MET A 210 6.12 -12.47 -19.76
N TYR A 211 5.81 -13.74 -19.60
CA TYR A 211 5.04 -14.30 -18.49
C TYR A 211 5.80 -15.40 -17.77
N ASP A 212 5.19 -15.95 -16.71
CA ASP A 212 5.71 -17.07 -15.94
C ASP A 212 6.12 -18.24 -16.83
N GLY A 213 7.30 -18.80 -16.56
CA GLY A 213 7.83 -19.93 -17.33
C GLY A 213 6.95 -21.17 -17.28
N GLY A 214 6.18 -21.33 -16.20
CA GLY A 214 5.30 -22.47 -16.00
C GLY A 214 4.17 -22.61 -17.03
N LEU A 215 3.91 -21.58 -17.86
CA LEU A 215 2.99 -21.71 -19.00
C LEU A 215 3.45 -22.76 -20.03
N TYR A 216 4.77 -22.92 -20.21
CA TYR A 216 5.33 -23.86 -21.17
C TYR A 216 6.32 -24.85 -20.56
N ASP A 217 6.97 -24.49 -19.45
CA ASP A 217 7.97 -25.33 -18.80
C ASP A 217 8.07 -25.03 -17.30
N VAL A 218 7.22 -25.64 -16.52
CA VAL A 218 7.19 -25.46 -15.06
C VAL A 218 8.36 -26.17 -14.35
N TYR A 219 8.97 -27.17 -15.01
CA TYR A 219 10.03 -28.02 -14.45
C TYR A 219 11.14 -28.24 -15.48
N PRO A 220 12.14 -27.34 -15.60
CA PRO A 220 13.04 -27.23 -16.75
C PRO A 220 14.17 -28.26 -16.74
N VAL A 221 13.82 -29.55 -16.81
CA VAL A 221 14.77 -30.66 -16.91
C VAL A 221 15.46 -30.71 -18.28
N ASP A 222 14.70 -30.44 -19.34
CA ASP A 222 15.25 -30.38 -20.70
C ASP A 222 16.27 -29.24 -20.85
N VAL A 223 16.01 -28.07 -20.25
CA VAL A 223 16.99 -26.97 -20.20
C VAL A 223 18.27 -27.38 -19.48
N MET A 224 18.16 -28.16 -18.39
CA MET A 224 19.32 -28.70 -17.68
C MET A 224 20.14 -29.66 -18.57
N LEU A 225 19.45 -30.47 -19.35
CA LEU A 225 20.09 -31.42 -20.27
C LEU A 225 20.70 -30.72 -21.48
N ASP A 226 20.02 -29.74 -22.06
CA ASP A 226 20.45 -29.07 -23.29
C ASP A 226 21.60 -28.08 -23.06
N ASP A 227 21.53 -27.29 -21.99
CA ASP A 227 22.48 -26.20 -21.71
C ASP A 227 23.67 -26.63 -20.88
N PHE A 228 23.50 -27.53 -19.90
CA PHE A 228 24.54 -27.92 -18.95
C PHE A 228 24.95 -29.38 -19.07
N ASN A 229 24.04 -30.26 -19.36
CA ASN A 229 24.27 -31.71 -19.50
C ASN A 229 25.13 -32.30 -18.36
N PRO A 230 24.83 -32.07 -17.08
CA PRO A 230 25.64 -32.54 -15.97
C PRO A 230 25.61 -34.08 -15.87
N ASP A 231 26.63 -34.70 -15.23
CA ASP A 231 26.68 -36.16 -15.03
C ASP A 231 25.49 -36.70 -14.23
N ARG A 232 25.01 -35.91 -13.26
CA ARG A 232 23.86 -36.26 -12.42
C ARG A 232 22.93 -35.05 -12.27
N ILE A 233 21.62 -35.34 -12.19
CA ILE A 233 20.56 -34.34 -12.02
C ILE A 233 19.77 -34.66 -10.75
N ILE A 234 19.61 -33.68 -9.90
CA ILE A 234 18.68 -33.66 -8.79
C ILE A 234 17.53 -32.76 -9.16
N GLY A 235 16.37 -33.33 -9.41
CA GLY A 235 15.18 -32.56 -9.70
C GLY A 235 14.31 -32.42 -8.46
N VAL A 236 13.85 -31.21 -8.19
CA VAL A 236 13.00 -30.88 -7.08
C VAL A 236 11.70 -30.29 -7.61
N ASP A 237 10.65 -31.08 -7.54
CA ASP A 237 9.33 -30.74 -8.01
C ASP A 237 8.36 -30.46 -6.87
N VAL A 238 8.00 -29.20 -6.73
CA VAL A 238 6.99 -28.66 -5.80
C VAL A 238 5.70 -28.24 -6.51
N SER A 239 5.64 -28.44 -7.85
CA SER A 239 4.43 -28.24 -8.60
C SER A 239 3.42 -29.30 -8.18
N THR A 240 2.19 -28.90 -7.89
CA THR A 240 1.14 -29.86 -7.55
C THR A 240 0.58 -30.42 -8.86
N PRO A 241 0.44 -31.75 -9.00
CA PRO A 241 -0.31 -32.29 -10.12
C PRO A 241 -1.74 -31.72 -10.09
N ASN A 242 -2.34 -31.56 -11.28
CA ASN A 242 -3.65 -30.96 -11.48
C ASN A 242 -4.71 -31.44 -10.49
N THR A 243 -4.77 -30.81 -9.32
CA THR A 243 -5.86 -31.02 -8.37
C THR A 243 -7.06 -30.25 -8.85
N PRO A 244 -8.24 -30.88 -8.99
CA PRO A 244 -9.43 -30.15 -9.43
C PRO A 244 -9.71 -28.97 -8.51
N PRO A 245 -9.69 -27.71 -9.03
CA PRO A 245 -9.94 -26.55 -8.20
C PRO A 245 -11.39 -26.50 -7.76
N GLY A 246 -11.64 -25.98 -6.56
CA GLY A 246 -12.99 -25.71 -6.08
C GLY A 246 -13.73 -24.69 -6.96
N LEU A 247 -15.07 -24.72 -6.96
CA LEU A 247 -15.92 -23.80 -7.74
C LEU A 247 -15.63 -22.31 -7.47
N ASN A 248 -15.14 -21.97 -6.26
CA ASN A 248 -14.85 -20.60 -5.84
C ASN A 248 -13.34 -20.27 -5.87
N ASP A 249 -12.51 -21.19 -6.32
CA ASP A 249 -11.05 -21.00 -6.43
C ASP A 249 -10.66 -20.53 -7.83
N LEU A 250 -10.87 -19.25 -8.10
CA LEU A 250 -10.55 -18.65 -9.40
C LEU A 250 -9.05 -18.77 -9.76
N VAL A 251 -8.16 -18.62 -8.77
CA VAL A 251 -6.71 -18.71 -9.02
C VAL A 251 -6.31 -20.13 -9.38
N GLY A 252 -6.79 -21.12 -8.64
CA GLY A 252 -6.56 -22.53 -8.95
C GLY A 252 -7.19 -22.97 -10.29
N GLN A 253 -8.36 -22.44 -10.65
CA GLN A 253 -8.97 -22.69 -11.96
C GLN A 253 -8.08 -22.15 -13.09
N ILE A 254 -7.58 -20.93 -12.96
CA ILE A 254 -6.67 -20.33 -13.93
C ILE A 254 -5.35 -21.10 -13.98
N GLU A 255 -4.78 -21.46 -12.82
CA GLU A 255 -3.58 -22.30 -12.75
C GLU A 255 -3.75 -23.57 -13.61
N ASN A 256 -4.83 -24.31 -13.40
CA ASN A 256 -5.12 -25.53 -14.17
C ASN A 256 -5.38 -25.29 -15.66
N MET A 257 -5.88 -24.11 -16.05
CA MET A 257 -6.15 -23.78 -17.45
C MET A 257 -4.90 -23.34 -18.21
N VAL A 258 -3.93 -22.74 -17.51
CA VAL A 258 -2.84 -21.97 -18.13
C VAL A 258 -1.50 -22.67 -17.96
N MET A 259 -1.28 -23.37 -16.83
CA MET A 259 0.00 -24.00 -16.54
C MET A 259 0.16 -25.30 -17.34
N SER A 260 1.37 -25.52 -17.85
CA SER A 260 1.70 -26.72 -18.58
C SER A 260 1.56 -27.96 -17.68
N GLY A 261 0.74 -28.90 -18.08
CA GLY A 261 0.67 -30.22 -17.43
C GLY A 261 1.83 -31.16 -17.81
N TYR A 262 2.73 -30.73 -18.69
CA TYR A 262 3.87 -31.51 -19.10
C TYR A 262 5.03 -31.35 -18.12
N LEU A 263 5.39 -32.44 -17.46
CA LEU A 263 6.55 -32.52 -16.57
C LEU A 263 7.61 -33.41 -17.23
N PRO A 264 8.69 -32.83 -17.76
CA PRO A 264 9.80 -33.62 -18.34
C PRO A 264 10.41 -34.51 -17.26
N LYS A 265 10.74 -35.75 -17.62
CA LYS A 265 11.39 -36.71 -16.70
C LYS A 265 12.88 -36.68 -16.83
N ILE A 266 13.59 -36.77 -15.72
CA ILE A 266 15.03 -37.02 -15.72
C ILE A 266 15.27 -38.39 -16.37
N PRO A 267 16.17 -38.50 -17.37
CA PRO A 267 16.47 -39.79 -18.03
C PRO A 267 16.94 -40.84 -17.02
N GLU A 268 16.57 -42.08 -17.27
CA GLU A 268 16.94 -43.19 -16.40
C GLU A 268 18.47 -43.29 -16.22
N GLY A 269 18.89 -43.47 -14.98
CA GLY A 269 20.32 -43.50 -14.63
C GLY A 269 21.03 -42.16 -14.57
N ARG A 270 20.38 -41.01 -14.94
CA ARG A 270 20.94 -39.67 -14.89
C ARG A 270 20.68 -38.92 -13.60
N GLY A 271 19.81 -39.41 -12.72
CA GLY A 271 19.53 -38.67 -11.48
C GLY A 271 18.32 -39.16 -10.73
N ILE A 272 17.82 -38.28 -9.86
CA ILE A 272 16.64 -38.52 -9.01
C ILE A 272 15.64 -37.37 -9.17
N ASN A 273 14.35 -37.73 -9.24
CA ASN A 273 13.25 -36.77 -9.19
C ASN A 273 12.61 -36.81 -7.81
N VAL A 274 12.62 -35.69 -7.10
CA VAL A 274 12.04 -35.52 -5.77
C VAL A 274 10.74 -34.73 -5.90
N VAL A 275 9.62 -35.42 -5.77
CA VAL A 275 8.29 -34.81 -5.78
C VAL A 275 7.83 -34.55 -4.36
N PHE A 276 7.27 -33.38 -4.12
CA PHE A 276 6.73 -32.98 -2.83
C PHE A 276 5.21 -32.98 -2.83
N ASP A 277 4.60 -33.57 -1.81
CA ASP A 277 3.19 -33.40 -1.52
C ASP A 277 2.98 -32.12 -0.68
N LEU A 278 2.61 -31.05 -1.37
CA LEU A 278 2.34 -29.74 -0.79
C LEU A 278 0.95 -29.23 -1.16
N GLU A 279 0.00 -30.13 -1.48
CA GLU A 279 -1.35 -29.78 -1.92
C GLU A 279 -2.12 -28.90 -0.94
N ARG A 280 -1.87 -29.03 0.36
CA ARG A 280 -2.49 -28.21 1.41
C ARG A 280 -2.08 -26.74 1.38
N PHE A 281 -1.05 -26.37 0.61
CA PHE A 281 -0.59 -24.99 0.47
C PHE A 281 -0.96 -24.43 -0.90
N GLY A 282 -1.71 -23.34 -0.90
CA GLY A 282 -2.01 -22.60 -2.14
C GLY A 282 -0.81 -21.77 -2.62
N LEU A 283 -0.86 -21.30 -3.87
CA LEU A 283 0.22 -20.51 -4.52
C LEU A 283 0.68 -19.27 -3.71
N THR A 284 -0.21 -18.66 -2.96
CA THR A 284 0.04 -17.41 -2.21
C THR A 284 0.06 -17.61 -0.69
N HIS A 285 0.29 -18.84 -0.21
CA HIS A 285 0.24 -19.16 1.22
C HIS A 285 1.56 -18.83 1.94
N TRP A 286 2.04 -17.60 1.77
CA TRP A 286 3.32 -17.11 2.29
C TRP A 286 3.45 -17.20 3.81
N GLY A 287 2.33 -17.18 4.55
CA GLY A 287 2.33 -17.29 6.01
C GLY A 287 2.81 -18.64 6.57
N ALA A 288 2.93 -19.67 5.70
CA ALA A 288 3.44 -21.00 6.05
C ALA A 288 4.93 -21.19 5.68
N ALA A 289 5.66 -20.12 5.37
CA ALA A 289 7.02 -20.19 4.85
C ALA A 289 7.96 -21.10 5.67
N LYS A 290 7.94 -20.96 6.99
CA LYS A 290 8.77 -21.78 7.88
C LYS A 290 8.39 -23.27 7.84
N GLU A 291 7.08 -23.56 7.79
CA GLU A 291 6.59 -24.95 7.72
C GLU A 291 7.00 -25.61 6.39
N ILE A 292 6.83 -24.88 5.28
CA ILE A 292 7.19 -25.36 3.93
C ILE A 292 8.70 -25.60 3.84
N TYR A 293 9.50 -24.69 4.38
CA TYR A 293 10.95 -24.84 4.46
C TYR A 293 11.34 -26.13 5.23
N GLU A 294 10.75 -26.37 6.39
CA GLU A 294 11.03 -27.54 7.23
C GLU A 294 10.65 -28.88 6.53
N ILE A 295 9.59 -28.86 5.72
CA ILE A 295 9.23 -30.00 4.87
C ILE A 295 10.34 -30.27 3.85
N GLY A 296 10.81 -29.20 3.17
CA GLY A 296 11.91 -29.30 2.22
C GLY A 296 13.20 -29.83 2.84
N TYR A 297 13.56 -29.30 4.01
CA TYR A 297 14.76 -29.69 4.74
C TYR A 297 14.73 -31.17 5.17
N ARG A 298 13.64 -31.60 5.83
CA ARG A 298 13.46 -32.98 6.25
C ARG A 298 13.53 -33.96 5.07
N ARG A 299 12.85 -33.63 3.97
CA ARG A 299 12.87 -34.47 2.77
C ARG A 299 14.27 -34.59 2.16
N GLY A 300 15.03 -33.50 2.19
CA GLY A 300 16.44 -33.49 1.76
C GLY A 300 17.32 -34.40 2.63
N LEU A 301 17.13 -34.39 3.96
CA LEU A 301 17.83 -35.28 4.88
C LEU A 301 17.47 -36.76 4.65
N GLU A 302 16.17 -37.07 4.47
CA GLU A 302 15.69 -38.44 4.20
C GLU A 302 16.31 -39.01 2.92
N LEU A 303 16.51 -38.20 1.90
CA LEU A 303 17.03 -38.63 0.62
C LEU A 303 18.56 -38.49 0.46
N ALA A 304 19.24 -37.90 1.45
CA ALA A 304 20.66 -37.62 1.37
C ALA A 304 21.52 -38.87 1.02
N ASP A 305 21.26 -40.01 1.67
CA ASP A 305 22.02 -41.22 1.39
C ASP A 305 21.68 -41.83 0.02
N SER A 306 20.41 -41.74 -0.41
CA SER A 306 20.02 -42.14 -1.76
C SER A 306 20.69 -41.29 -2.82
N ILE A 307 20.77 -39.98 -2.61
CA ILE A 307 21.47 -39.05 -3.52
C ILE A 307 22.96 -39.34 -3.50
N LYS A 308 23.56 -39.58 -2.34
CA LYS A 308 24.99 -39.97 -2.21
C LYS A 308 25.30 -41.25 -2.92
N SER A 309 24.36 -42.18 -3.05
CA SER A 309 24.57 -43.47 -3.75
C SER A 309 24.66 -43.27 -5.28
N ILE A 310 24.03 -42.24 -5.85
CA ILE A 310 24.05 -41.96 -7.28
C ILE A 310 25.05 -40.87 -7.67
N THR A 311 25.58 -40.10 -6.72
CA THR A 311 26.57 -39.06 -6.94
C THR A 311 27.90 -39.43 -6.24
N THR A 312 29.02 -39.32 -6.94
CA THR A 312 30.34 -39.56 -6.33
C THR A 312 31.03 -38.27 -5.89
N ALA A 313 30.60 -37.14 -6.48
CA ALA A 313 31.13 -35.82 -6.11
C ALA A 313 30.77 -35.44 -4.67
N ARG A 314 31.70 -34.82 -3.98
CA ARG A 314 31.52 -34.32 -2.61
C ARG A 314 32.12 -32.94 -2.50
N ARG A 315 31.42 -32.06 -1.77
CA ARG A 315 31.87 -30.70 -1.44
C ARG A 315 31.44 -30.36 -0.04
N THR A 316 32.38 -30.09 0.85
CA THR A 316 32.08 -29.80 2.24
C THR A 316 31.39 -28.43 2.40
N PRO A 317 30.63 -28.20 3.46
CA PRO A 317 30.03 -26.90 3.74
C PRO A 317 31.06 -25.78 3.83
N GLU A 318 32.26 -26.07 4.37
CA GLU A 318 33.37 -25.09 4.45
C GLU A 318 33.90 -24.73 3.08
N GLU A 319 33.97 -25.69 2.17
CA GLU A 319 34.38 -25.44 0.79
C GLU A 319 33.36 -24.61 0.02
N VAL A 320 32.05 -24.91 0.20
CA VAL A 320 30.95 -24.12 -0.34
C VAL A 320 31.02 -22.69 0.20
N ALA A 321 31.20 -22.54 1.51
CA ALA A 321 31.31 -21.23 2.15
C ALA A 321 32.50 -20.42 1.65
N ARG A 322 33.66 -21.06 1.45
CA ARG A 322 34.88 -20.43 0.88
C ARG A 322 34.62 -19.95 -0.56
N ARG A 323 34.06 -20.78 -1.43
CA ARG A 323 33.73 -20.41 -2.83
C ARG A 323 32.70 -19.26 -2.86
N ARG A 324 31.68 -19.30 -1.98
CA ARG A 324 30.69 -18.23 -1.84
C ARG A 324 31.33 -16.92 -1.40
N ALA A 325 32.23 -16.96 -0.41
CA ALA A 325 32.97 -15.80 0.06
C ALA A 325 33.86 -15.20 -1.05
N GLU A 326 34.50 -16.04 -1.85
CA GLU A 326 35.32 -15.62 -2.98
C GLU A 326 34.51 -14.93 -4.08
N PHE A 327 33.35 -15.47 -4.42
CA PHE A 327 32.40 -14.81 -5.33
C PHE A 327 31.95 -13.45 -4.78
N ARG A 328 31.57 -13.38 -3.50
CA ARG A 328 31.10 -12.16 -2.86
C ARG A 328 32.11 -11.03 -2.82
N LYS A 329 33.41 -11.32 -2.80
CA LYS A 329 34.46 -10.28 -2.89
C LYS A 329 34.41 -9.49 -4.20
N ARG A 330 33.81 -10.05 -5.25
CA ARG A 330 33.64 -9.37 -6.55
C ARG A 330 32.44 -8.47 -6.59
N ILE A 331 31.48 -8.66 -5.67
CA ILE A 331 30.25 -7.86 -5.61
C ILE A 331 30.58 -6.48 -5.07
N ARG A 332 30.28 -5.45 -5.85
CA ARG A 332 30.46 -4.05 -5.47
C ARG A 332 29.20 -3.50 -4.81
N PRO A 333 29.31 -2.57 -3.83
CA PRO A 333 28.17 -1.83 -3.33
C PRO A 333 27.42 -1.12 -4.46
N MET A 334 26.10 -1.05 -4.34
CA MET A 334 25.29 -0.37 -5.33
C MET A 334 25.28 1.13 -5.04
N GLU A 335 26.24 1.85 -5.64
CA GLU A 335 26.29 3.31 -5.69
C GLU A 335 25.79 3.77 -7.06
N ILE A 336 24.82 4.69 -7.08
CA ILE A 336 24.09 5.10 -8.30
C ILE A 336 24.56 6.49 -8.70
N LYS A 337 25.10 6.62 -9.92
CA LYS A 337 25.59 7.87 -10.45
C LYS A 337 24.56 8.58 -11.30
N ASP A 338 24.05 7.94 -12.31
CA ASP A 338 23.12 8.53 -13.25
C ASP A 338 21.75 7.86 -13.22
N VAL A 339 20.71 8.66 -13.48
CA VAL A 339 19.33 8.21 -13.54
C VAL A 339 18.69 8.71 -14.81
N ALA A 340 18.27 7.79 -15.65
CA ALA A 340 17.49 8.03 -16.87
C ALA A 340 16.04 7.56 -16.67
N VAL A 341 15.17 8.00 -17.56
CA VAL A 341 13.75 7.59 -17.60
C VAL A 341 13.34 7.32 -19.03
N THR A 342 12.75 6.15 -19.26
CA THR A 342 12.18 5.75 -20.53
C THR A 342 10.69 5.40 -20.41
N GLY A 343 9.99 5.18 -21.53
CA GLY A 343 8.58 4.81 -21.55
C GLY A 343 7.58 5.95 -21.37
N THR A 344 8.04 7.21 -21.25
CA THR A 344 7.19 8.39 -21.08
C THR A 344 7.73 9.61 -21.81
N ASP A 345 6.95 10.71 -21.85
CA ASP A 345 7.39 11.95 -22.46
C ASP A 345 8.47 12.67 -21.63
N SER A 346 9.18 13.60 -22.26
CA SER A 346 10.33 14.28 -21.66
C SER A 346 10.00 15.13 -20.43
N ASN A 347 8.77 15.67 -20.33
CA ASN A 347 8.35 16.47 -19.16
C ASN A 347 8.06 15.59 -17.97
N THR A 348 7.31 14.51 -18.19
CA THR A 348 7.06 13.48 -17.20
C THR A 348 8.38 12.81 -16.75
N GLY A 349 9.28 12.51 -17.69
CA GLY A 349 10.60 11.95 -17.38
C GLY A 349 11.42 12.85 -16.46
N ARG A 350 11.49 14.13 -16.73
CA ARG A 350 12.18 15.12 -15.87
C ARG A 350 11.58 15.17 -14.46
N TRP A 351 10.25 15.14 -14.37
CA TRP A 351 9.57 15.11 -13.06
C TRP A 351 9.89 13.83 -12.29
N ILE A 352 9.94 12.67 -12.96
CA ILE A 352 10.31 11.39 -12.36
C ILE A 352 11.74 11.44 -11.82
N ILE A 353 12.71 11.89 -12.65
CA ILE A 353 14.12 12.00 -12.24
C ILE A 353 14.26 12.91 -11.01
N GLN A 354 13.64 14.09 -11.05
CA GLN A 354 13.71 15.04 -9.96
C GLN A 354 13.07 14.50 -8.66
N THR A 355 11.94 13.81 -8.76
CA THR A 355 11.28 13.20 -7.60
C THR A 355 12.08 12.03 -7.04
N PHE A 356 12.68 11.20 -7.91
CA PHE A 356 13.49 10.05 -7.54
C PHE A 356 14.81 10.48 -6.88
N ARG A 357 15.56 11.35 -7.56
CA ARG A 357 16.90 11.78 -7.15
C ARG A 357 16.88 12.82 -6.03
N GLY A 358 15.85 13.68 -6.00
CA GLY A 358 15.83 14.83 -5.10
C GLY A 358 16.90 15.86 -5.48
N PRO A 359 17.32 16.73 -4.55
CA PRO A 359 18.29 17.81 -4.80
C PRO A 359 19.76 17.35 -4.80
N VAL A 360 20.04 16.08 -4.95
CA VAL A 360 21.39 15.49 -4.81
C VAL A 360 22.11 15.48 -6.16
N ASP A 361 23.21 16.21 -6.28
CA ASP A 361 24.10 16.21 -7.46
C ASP A 361 25.23 15.16 -7.38
N SER A 362 25.35 14.43 -6.25
CA SER A 362 26.34 13.38 -6.03
C SER A 362 25.78 12.00 -6.30
N THR A 363 26.61 10.97 -6.19
CA THR A 363 26.18 9.57 -6.20
C THR A 363 25.16 9.31 -5.12
N MET A 364 24.15 8.48 -5.43
CA MET A 364 23.10 8.05 -4.51
C MET A 364 23.42 6.66 -3.97
N THR A 365 23.13 6.45 -2.70
CA THR A 365 23.06 5.12 -2.11
C THR A 365 21.79 4.37 -2.55
N VAL A 366 21.80 3.05 -2.49
CA VAL A 366 20.59 2.25 -2.76
C VAL A 366 19.42 2.59 -1.81
N GLY A 367 19.72 3.05 -0.57
CA GLY A 367 18.71 3.51 0.39
C GLY A 367 18.02 4.80 -0.05
N GLU A 368 18.75 5.74 -0.62
CA GLU A 368 18.21 6.96 -1.20
C GLU A 368 17.38 6.66 -2.45
N ALA A 369 17.87 5.79 -3.33
CA ALA A 369 17.14 5.31 -4.50
C ALA A 369 15.82 4.63 -4.12
N ARG A 370 15.84 3.77 -3.09
CA ARG A 370 14.63 3.14 -2.53
C ARG A 370 13.65 4.21 -2.03
N SER A 371 14.16 5.22 -1.32
CA SER A 371 13.33 6.35 -0.87
C SER A 371 12.72 7.11 -2.05
N GLY A 372 13.50 7.40 -3.10
CA GLY A 372 13.02 8.02 -4.33
C GLY A 372 11.96 7.20 -5.05
N PHE A 373 12.18 5.89 -5.15
CA PHE A 373 11.23 4.95 -5.74
C PHE A 373 9.88 4.97 -5.00
N TYR A 374 9.92 4.93 -3.67
CA TYR A 374 8.68 4.99 -2.88
C TYR A 374 8.02 6.37 -2.89
N LYS A 375 8.76 7.48 -3.08
CA LYS A 375 8.15 8.79 -3.35
C LYS A 375 7.30 8.77 -4.63
N LEU A 376 7.83 8.18 -5.71
CA LEU A 376 7.12 8.06 -6.98
C LEU A 376 5.89 7.15 -6.85
N THR A 377 6.05 5.97 -6.26
CA THR A 377 4.95 5.01 -6.15
C THR A 377 3.85 5.47 -5.19
N SER A 378 4.17 6.25 -4.15
CA SER A 378 3.19 6.86 -3.23
C SER A 378 2.22 7.82 -3.93
N THR A 379 2.56 8.36 -5.10
CA THR A 379 1.65 9.22 -5.87
C THR A 379 0.44 8.49 -6.43
N GLY A 380 0.46 7.15 -6.47
CA GLY A 380 -0.56 6.33 -7.12
C GLY A 380 -0.63 6.50 -8.65
N ARG A 381 0.35 7.25 -9.24
CA ARG A 381 0.39 7.57 -10.67
C ARG A 381 1.23 6.59 -11.50
N MET A 382 2.05 5.76 -10.85
CA MET A 382 2.87 4.74 -11.52
C MET A 382 2.04 3.47 -11.75
N ARG A 383 1.61 3.21 -13.00
CA ARG A 383 1.02 1.92 -13.38
C ARG A 383 2.08 0.84 -13.38
N ASN A 384 3.24 1.15 -13.94
CA ASN A 384 4.43 0.34 -13.86
C ASN A 384 5.65 1.23 -13.70
N LEU A 385 6.66 0.73 -13.01
CA LEU A 385 7.95 1.38 -12.84
C LEU A 385 8.99 0.28 -12.66
N VAL A 386 9.70 -0.01 -13.74
CA VAL A 386 10.70 -1.08 -13.77
C VAL A 386 12.10 -0.44 -13.76
N PRO A 387 12.87 -0.61 -12.69
CA PRO A 387 14.24 -0.12 -12.63
C PRO A 387 15.19 -1.10 -13.33
N HIS A 388 15.97 -0.61 -14.25
CA HIS A 388 17.09 -1.27 -14.91
C HIS A 388 18.39 -0.71 -14.35
N ALA A 389 19.30 -1.55 -13.88
CA ALA A 389 20.57 -1.11 -13.34
C ALA A 389 21.72 -1.68 -14.16
N ALA A 390 22.52 -0.81 -14.76
CA ALA A 390 23.72 -1.14 -15.51
C ALA A 390 24.96 -0.70 -14.73
N TYR A 391 25.95 -1.60 -14.59
CA TYR A 391 27.22 -1.28 -13.94
C TYR A 391 28.20 -0.71 -14.93
N ASP A 392 28.75 0.47 -14.63
CA ASP A 392 29.82 1.11 -15.38
C ASP A 392 31.17 0.78 -14.73
N THR A 393 31.98 -0.01 -15.44
CA THR A 393 33.30 -0.42 -14.97
C THR A 393 34.31 0.73 -14.91
N ALA A 394 34.10 1.82 -15.67
CA ALA A 394 35.00 2.96 -15.70
C ALA A 394 34.83 3.86 -14.45
N THR A 395 33.64 3.97 -13.95
CA THR A 395 33.31 4.79 -12.76
C THR A 395 33.10 3.96 -11.50
N GLU A 396 33.05 2.63 -11.61
CA GLU A 396 32.72 1.67 -10.54
C GLU A 396 31.36 1.96 -9.87
N THR A 397 30.38 2.52 -10.63
CA THR A 397 29.05 2.88 -10.17
C THR A 397 27.97 2.23 -11.03
N PHE A 398 26.72 2.35 -10.60
CA PHE A 398 25.55 1.91 -11.35
C PHE A 398 24.84 3.10 -11.97
N ASP A 399 24.36 2.95 -13.20
CA ASP A 399 23.40 3.81 -13.83
C ASP A 399 22.03 3.14 -13.79
N ILE A 400 20.98 3.89 -13.45
CA ILE A 400 19.60 3.38 -13.40
C ILE A 400 18.78 4.01 -14.53
N ASP A 401 18.12 3.17 -15.34
CA ASP A 401 17.02 3.59 -16.19
C ASP A 401 15.69 3.13 -15.58
N LEU A 402 14.79 4.07 -15.34
CA LEU A 402 13.45 3.82 -14.83
C LEU A 402 12.47 3.74 -16.01
N HIS A 403 12.13 2.54 -16.43
CA HIS A 403 11.07 2.38 -17.44
C HIS A 403 9.71 2.61 -16.79
N ALA A 404 9.08 3.75 -17.10
CA ALA A 404 7.88 4.23 -16.44
C ALA A 404 6.64 4.16 -17.35
N ASP A 405 5.60 3.46 -16.87
CA ASP A 405 4.24 3.56 -17.42
C ASP A 405 3.36 4.30 -16.41
N VAL A 406 2.89 5.48 -16.80
CA VAL A 406 2.15 6.38 -15.92
C VAL A 406 0.65 6.36 -16.23
N THR A 407 -0.16 6.62 -15.20
CA THR A 407 -1.61 6.78 -15.40
C THR A 407 -1.91 8.03 -16.22
N LYS A 408 -3.04 8.04 -16.89
CA LYS A 408 -3.53 9.18 -17.66
C LYS A 408 -3.77 10.39 -16.76
N ASN A 409 -3.68 11.59 -17.33
CA ASN A 409 -3.72 12.85 -16.58
C ASN A 409 -5.11 13.20 -16.04
N PHE A 410 -6.18 12.68 -16.63
CA PHE A 410 -7.54 12.89 -16.17
C PHE A 410 -8.08 11.63 -15.47
N ARG A 411 -8.64 11.84 -14.27
CA ARG A 411 -9.28 10.82 -13.47
C ARG A 411 -10.71 11.24 -13.15
N ALA A 412 -11.69 10.43 -13.51
CA ALA A 412 -13.07 10.58 -13.10
C ALA A 412 -13.42 9.59 -12.01
N GLU A 413 -14.19 10.01 -11.03
CA GLU A 413 -14.64 9.18 -9.92
C GLU A 413 -16.13 9.29 -9.71
N VAL A 414 -16.76 8.16 -9.38
CA VAL A 414 -18.16 8.09 -8.94
C VAL A 414 -18.23 7.20 -7.71
N GLY A 415 -19.00 7.60 -6.72
CA GLY A 415 -19.11 6.85 -5.47
C GLY A 415 -20.15 7.44 -4.52
N GLY A 416 -19.86 7.34 -3.23
CA GLY A 416 -20.71 7.91 -2.20
C GLY A 416 -20.69 7.15 -0.89
N PHE A 417 -21.66 7.47 -0.06
CA PHE A 417 -21.92 6.82 1.20
C PHE A 417 -23.43 6.56 1.30
N LEU A 418 -23.80 5.29 1.36
CA LEU A 418 -25.20 4.87 1.51
C LEU A 418 -25.40 4.34 2.92
N THR A 419 -26.45 4.73 3.58
CA THR A 419 -26.78 4.28 4.94
C THR A 419 -28.30 4.12 5.09
N SER A 420 -28.70 3.23 5.98
CA SER A 420 -30.10 3.11 6.40
C SER A 420 -30.64 4.37 7.06
N GLY A 421 -29.76 5.26 7.52
CA GLY A 421 -30.12 6.59 8.05
C GLY A 421 -30.21 7.67 6.97
N SER A 422 -30.37 8.89 7.40
CA SER A 422 -30.57 10.07 6.53
C SER A 422 -29.25 10.65 5.94
N GLN A 423 -28.11 10.05 6.21
CA GLN A 423 -26.77 10.54 5.83
C GLN A 423 -26.31 10.09 4.43
N SER A 424 -27.15 9.36 3.68
CA SER A 424 -26.82 8.90 2.34
C SER A 424 -26.48 10.05 1.40
N MET A 425 -25.39 9.89 0.64
CA MET A 425 -24.94 10.85 -0.36
C MET A 425 -24.25 10.14 -1.52
N LEU A 426 -24.45 10.64 -2.73
CA LEU A 426 -23.68 10.30 -3.92
C LEU A 426 -22.51 11.27 -4.07
N TYR A 427 -21.47 10.79 -4.72
CA TYR A 427 -20.25 11.55 -5.01
C TYR A 427 -19.87 11.40 -6.47
N ALA A 428 -19.42 12.48 -7.07
CA ALA A 428 -18.80 12.47 -8.40
C ALA A 428 -17.67 13.50 -8.42
N ALA A 429 -16.57 13.14 -9.08
CA ALA A 429 -15.41 14.03 -9.20
C ALA A 429 -14.67 13.87 -10.53
N GLY A 430 -14.03 14.97 -10.95
CA GLY A 430 -13.05 15.00 -12.00
C GLY A 430 -11.75 15.61 -11.49
N HIS A 431 -10.63 14.93 -11.74
CA HIS A 431 -9.30 15.38 -11.35
C HIS A 431 -8.42 15.44 -12.59
N TYR A 432 -7.77 16.55 -12.81
CA TYR A 432 -6.76 16.74 -13.86
C TYR A 432 -5.42 17.06 -13.21
N SER A 433 -4.40 16.25 -13.51
CA SER A 433 -3.10 16.37 -12.85
C SER A 433 -2.01 15.83 -13.77
N PRO A 434 -1.50 16.63 -14.73
CA PRO A 434 -0.37 16.23 -15.56
C PRO A 434 0.90 16.08 -14.73
N LEU A 435 1.71 15.09 -15.07
CA LEU A 435 3.02 14.89 -14.48
C LEU A 435 4.03 15.73 -15.25
N ASP A 436 4.27 16.93 -14.81
CA ASP A 436 5.31 17.82 -15.34
C ASP A 436 6.10 18.47 -14.20
N TYR A 437 7.07 19.29 -14.54
CA TYR A 437 7.98 19.97 -13.61
C TYR A 437 7.27 20.72 -12.47
N ARG A 438 6.14 21.38 -12.76
CA ARG A 438 5.35 22.14 -11.77
C ARG A 438 4.16 21.35 -11.22
N HIS A 439 3.88 20.19 -11.81
CA HIS A 439 2.78 19.32 -11.45
C HIS A 439 1.50 20.11 -11.12
N PRO A 440 0.94 20.89 -12.08
CA PRO A 440 -0.32 21.59 -11.84
C PRO A 440 -1.44 20.57 -11.66
N TYR A 441 -2.43 20.91 -10.87
CA TYR A 441 -3.60 20.07 -10.68
C TYR A 441 -4.85 20.92 -10.59
N ALA A 442 -5.95 20.33 -11.00
CA ALA A 442 -7.29 20.86 -10.83
C ALA A 442 -8.24 19.72 -10.48
N SER A 443 -9.13 19.94 -9.54
CA SER A 443 -10.21 19.02 -9.24
C SER A 443 -11.55 19.74 -9.11
N LEU A 444 -12.60 19.04 -9.49
CA LEU A 444 -13.98 19.42 -9.23
C LEU A 444 -14.70 18.23 -8.63
N GLU A 445 -15.28 18.44 -7.47
CA GLU A 445 -15.91 17.39 -6.68
C GLU A 445 -17.33 17.82 -6.31
N GLY A 446 -18.27 16.89 -6.33
CA GLY A 446 -19.66 17.11 -5.98
C GLY A 446 -20.23 16.02 -5.08
N TRP A 447 -21.02 16.43 -4.09
CA TRP A 447 -21.76 15.56 -3.20
C TRP A 447 -23.24 15.90 -3.28
N ALA A 448 -24.08 14.89 -3.43
CA ALA A 448 -25.52 15.06 -3.50
C ALA A 448 -26.23 14.04 -2.60
N GLY A 449 -26.86 14.53 -1.56
CA GLY A 449 -27.63 13.72 -0.62
C GLY A 449 -28.81 14.50 -0.02
N ILE A 450 -29.66 13.80 0.71
CA ILE A 450 -30.85 14.40 1.29
C ILE A 450 -30.48 15.48 2.31
N ASN A 451 -29.48 15.19 3.14
CA ASN A 451 -29.06 16.07 4.24
C ASN A 451 -27.81 16.89 3.89
N TYR A 452 -27.11 16.52 2.81
CA TYR A 452 -25.86 17.14 2.45
C TYR A 452 -25.77 17.36 0.95
N LEU A 453 -25.48 18.59 0.55
CA LEU A 453 -25.21 19.01 -0.82
C LEU A 453 -23.95 19.85 -0.80
N ALA A 454 -22.96 19.51 -1.60
CA ALA A 454 -21.72 20.30 -1.69
C ALA A 454 -21.10 20.21 -3.07
N ALA A 455 -20.32 21.24 -3.40
CA ALA A 455 -19.39 21.26 -4.52
C ALA A 455 -18.08 21.89 -4.05
N SER A 456 -16.96 21.34 -4.51
CA SER A 456 -15.61 21.86 -4.21
C SER A 456 -14.76 21.85 -5.47
N GLY A 457 -14.09 22.96 -5.74
CA GLY A 457 -13.06 23.07 -6.76
C GLY A 457 -11.72 23.35 -6.10
N ASP A 458 -10.67 22.66 -6.53
CA ASP A 458 -9.31 22.84 -6.03
C ASP A 458 -8.34 22.97 -7.20
N VAL A 459 -7.54 24.02 -7.22
CA VAL A 459 -6.51 24.25 -8.23
C VAL A 459 -5.19 24.59 -7.55
N GLY A 460 -4.10 24.05 -8.06
CA GLY A 460 -2.79 24.33 -7.47
C GLY A 460 -1.64 23.75 -8.26
N MET A 461 -0.45 23.85 -7.68
CA MET A 461 0.78 23.31 -8.25
C MET A 461 1.78 22.93 -7.17
N LEU A 462 2.73 22.08 -7.53
CA LEU A 462 3.96 21.89 -6.77
C LEU A 462 4.93 23.01 -7.10
N LEU A 463 5.52 23.60 -6.07
CA LEU A 463 6.59 24.57 -6.23
C LEU A 463 7.93 23.83 -6.32
N PRO A 464 8.78 24.13 -7.31
CA PRO A 464 10.07 23.49 -7.51
C PRO A 464 11.13 24.06 -6.54
N THR A 465 10.91 23.83 -5.25
CA THR A 465 11.82 24.21 -4.16
C THR A 465 12.65 23.00 -3.75
N SER A 466 13.75 23.21 -3.00
CA SER A 466 14.59 22.13 -2.44
C SER A 466 13.77 21.13 -1.63
N THR A 467 12.72 21.60 -0.96
CA THR A 467 11.69 20.77 -0.33
C THR A 467 10.41 20.88 -1.14
N PRO A 468 9.88 19.80 -1.73
CA PRO A 468 8.63 19.85 -2.50
C PRO A 468 7.54 20.50 -1.66
N SER A 469 6.89 21.53 -2.20
CA SER A 469 5.79 22.20 -1.52
C SER A 469 4.62 22.39 -2.47
N ARG A 470 3.42 22.50 -1.92
CA ARG A 470 2.17 22.64 -2.68
C ARG A 470 1.52 23.97 -2.37
N LEU A 471 1.20 24.74 -3.39
CA LEU A 471 0.41 25.97 -3.29
C LEU A 471 -0.90 25.75 -4.04
N GLY A 472 -2.03 26.05 -3.42
CA GLY A 472 -3.32 25.87 -4.07
C GLY A 472 -4.40 26.80 -3.53
N LEU A 473 -5.49 26.90 -4.32
CA LEU A 473 -6.71 27.64 -3.99
C LEU A 473 -7.89 26.67 -4.05
N LYS A 474 -8.61 26.52 -2.94
CA LYS A 474 -9.79 25.68 -2.82
C LYS A 474 -11.05 26.52 -2.61
N LEU A 475 -12.04 26.31 -3.45
CA LEU A 475 -13.36 26.90 -3.35
C LEU A 475 -14.35 25.82 -2.94
N THR A 476 -15.19 26.09 -1.93
CA THR A 476 -16.20 25.13 -1.47
C THR A 476 -17.53 25.81 -1.26
N ALA A 477 -18.60 25.20 -1.77
CA ALA A 477 -19.96 25.56 -1.44
C ALA A 477 -20.66 24.33 -0.85
N ALA A 478 -21.19 24.43 0.35
CA ALA A 478 -21.83 23.32 1.02
C ALA A 478 -23.11 23.74 1.76
N ARG A 479 -24.07 22.82 1.80
CA ARG A 479 -25.32 22.96 2.55
C ARG A 479 -25.61 21.68 3.29
N GLN A 480 -25.77 21.78 4.62
CA GLN A 480 -26.11 20.66 5.51
C GLN A 480 -27.41 20.92 6.22
N ARG A 481 -28.32 19.94 6.22
CA ARG A 481 -29.55 19.92 7.01
C ARG A 481 -29.32 19.06 8.25
N LEU A 482 -29.65 19.60 9.42
CA LEU A 482 -29.56 18.90 10.70
C LEU A 482 -30.99 18.63 11.22
N TYR A 483 -31.17 17.43 11.74
CA TYR A 483 -32.42 17.00 12.36
C TYR A 483 -32.20 16.73 13.85
N GLU A 484 -33.16 16.95 14.70
CA GLU A 484 -33.05 16.69 16.16
C GLU A 484 -32.91 15.20 16.47
N HIS A 485 -33.47 14.34 15.62
CA HIS A 485 -33.37 12.88 15.73
C HIS A 485 -32.94 12.28 14.43
N GLU A 486 -32.25 11.15 14.51
CA GLU A 486 -31.91 10.36 13.34
C GLU A 486 -33.20 9.98 12.59
N LYS A 487 -33.18 10.20 11.29
CA LYS A 487 -34.29 9.89 10.39
C LYS A 487 -33.91 8.74 9.50
N MET A 488 -34.80 7.78 9.34
CA MET A 488 -34.65 6.81 8.26
C MET A 488 -34.77 7.51 6.91
N PHE A 489 -34.09 7.04 5.88
CA PHE A 489 -33.99 7.71 4.57
C PHE A 489 -35.35 7.95 3.88
N TYR A 490 -36.39 7.24 4.26
CA TYR A 490 -37.79 7.40 3.76
C TYR A 490 -38.67 8.34 4.59
N ASP A 491 -38.22 8.75 5.79
CA ASP A 491 -38.99 9.64 6.66
C ASP A 491 -38.58 11.10 6.48
N LEU A 492 -39.08 11.73 5.42
CA LEU A 492 -38.75 13.11 5.03
C LEU A 492 -39.77 14.16 5.43
N LYS A 493 -40.85 13.79 6.14
CA LYS A 493 -42.01 14.69 6.41
C LYS A 493 -41.68 15.79 7.42
N SER A 494 -40.74 15.61 8.33
CA SER A 494 -40.38 16.63 9.33
C SER A 494 -39.35 17.62 8.76
N PRO A 495 -39.56 18.93 8.96
CA PRO A 495 -38.61 19.93 8.51
C PRO A 495 -37.29 19.85 9.32
N ALA A 496 -36.17 20.22 8.71
CA ALA A 496 -34.88 20.27 9.38
C ALA A 496 -34.89 21.26 10.55
N PHE A 497 -34.30 20.84 11.67
CA PHE A 497 -34.09 21.68 12.86
C PHE A 497 -33.18 22.86 12.55
N ALA A 498 -32.01 22.60 11.92
CA ALA A 498 -31.10 23.63 11.48
C ALA A 498 -30.62 23.36 10.06
N ILE A 499 -30.26 24.45 9.37
CA ILE A 499 -29.61 24.40 8.04
C ILE A 499 -28.36 25.25 8.11
N ASN A 500 -27.22 24.63 7.87
CA ASN A 500 -25.95 25.30 7.71
C ASN A 500 -25.61 25.38 6.22
N SER A 501 -25.20 26.56 5.76
CA SER A 501 -24.70 26.77 4.41
C SER A 501 -23.39 27.54 4.48
N GLU A 502 -22.44 27.20 3.67
CA GLU A 502 -21.14 27.88 3.59
C GLU A 502 -20.67 28.01 2.16
N ILE A 503 -20.07 29.15 1.85
CA ILE A 503 -19.31 29.40 0.63
C ILE A 503 -17.95 29.90 1.09
N THR A 504 -16.89 29.21 0.72
CA THR A 504 -15.53 29.46 1.23
C THR A 504 -14.50 29.47 0.12
N ALA A 505 -13.45 30.26 0.34
CA ALA A 505 -12.26 30.28 -0.50
C ALA A 505 -11.04 30.18 0.42
N ASP A 506 -10.17 29.21 0.17
CA ASP A 506 -9.00 28.90 0.98
C ASP A 506 -7.75 28.86 0.10
N LEU A 507 -6.84 29.79 0.30
CA LEU A 507 -5.48 29.72 -0.21
C LEU A 507 -4.65 28.88 0.78
N TYR A 508 -3.97 27.85 0.31
CA TYR A 508 -3.17 27.00 1.18
C TYR A 508 -1.77 26.76 0.64
N TYR A 509 -0.83 26.62 1.58
CA TYR A 509 0.54 26.25 1.33
C TYR A 509 0.87 25.03 2.21
N ALA A 510 1.30 23.93 1.57
CA ALA A 510 1.61 22.69 2.26
C ALA A 510 3.02 22.21 1.92
N LEU A 511 3.71 21.65 2.90
CA LEU A 511 5.04 21.07 2.75
C LEU A 511 5.17 19.78 3.58
N PRO A 512 6.04 18.84 3.16
CA PRO A 512 6.26 17.62 3.91
C PRO A 512 6.97 17.93 5.24
N ALA A 513 6.50 17.31 6.32
CA ALA A 513 7.10 17.30 7.65
C ALA A 513 7.67 15.91 7.93
N GLY A 514 8.80 15.58 7.31
CA GLY A 514 9.35 14.24 7.26
C GLY A 514 8.59 13.34 6.26
N ARG A 515 8.77 12.03 6.38
CA ARG A 515 8.18 11.05 5.45
C ARG A 515 6.65 10.91 5.59
N HIS A 516 6.14 11.00 6.82
CA HIS A 516 4.76 10.67 7.15
C HIS A 516 3.93 11.87 7.59
N GLY A 517 4.48 13.09 7.51
CA GLY A 517 3.83 14.30 7.97
C GLY A 517 3.66 15.37 6.90
N ILE A 518 2.69 16.24 7.13
CA ILE A 518 2.43 17.45 6.34
C ILE A 518 2.26 18.61 7.31
N PHE A 519 2.88 19.73 7.00
CA PHE A 519 2.57 21.02 7.59
C PHE A 519 1.80 21.83 6.56
N GLU A 520 0.68 22.44 6.96
CA GLU A 520 -0.18 23.23 6.10
C GLU A 520 -0.54 24.56 6.73
N ALA A 521 -0.40 25.63 5.99
CA ALA A 521 -0.87 26.97 6.34
C ALA A 521 -2.00 27.35 5.39
N GLN A 522 -3.15 27.77 5.93
CA GLN A 522 -4.33 28.17 5.15
C GLN A 522 -4.74 29.59 5.50
N LEU A 523 -5.01 30.41 4.49
CA LEU A 523 -5.66 31.71 4.58
C LEU A 523 -7.00 31.59 3.88
N GLY A 524 -8.09 31.69 4.63
CA GLY A 524 -9.43 31.48 4.09
C GLY A 524 -10.36 32.66 4.32
N TYR A 525 -11.37 32.76 3.44
CA TYR A 525 -12.55 33.60 3.61
C TYR A 525 -13.81 32.76 3.47
N GLY A 526 -14.81 32.95 4.35
CA GLY A 526 -16.05 32.20 4.34
C GLY A 526 -17.26 33.09 4.62
N HIS A 527 -18.28 32.91 3.78
CA HIS A 527 -19.65 33.37 4.02
C HIS A 527 -20.47 32.19 4.53
N LEU A 528 -20.85 32.22 5.82
CA LEU A 528 -21.53 31.12 6.49
C LEU A 528 -22.91 31.55 6.98
N THR A 529 -23.91 30.72 6.74
CA THR A 529 -25.28 30.95 7.25
C THR A 529 -25.73 29.75 8.06
N SER A 530 -26.11 29.99 9.31
CA SER A 530 -26.71 28.98 10.20
C SER A 530 -28.16 29.40 10.51
N GLY A 531 -29.12 28.74 9.88
CA GLY A 531 -30.53 28.98 10.06
C GLY A 531 -31.15 27.91 10.96
N TYR A 532 -31.86 28.29 12.04
CA TYR A 532 -32.48 27.38 12.97
C TYR A 532 -33.87 27.84 13.37
N ARG A 533 -34.66 26.93 13.97
CA ARG A 533 -35.96 27.28 14.55
C ARG A 533 -35.76 27.79 15.97
N PRO A 534 -36.40 28.89 16.33
CA PRO A 534 -36.37 29.38 17.72
C PRO A 534 -37.12 28.41 18.65
N PRO A 535 -36.87 28.47 19.99
CA PRO A 535 -37.69 27.79 20.97
C PRO A 535 -39.18 28.12 20.81
N LEU A 536 -40.05 27.19 21.21
CA LEU A 536 -41.51 27.24 21.01
C LEU A 536 -42.19 28.59 21.39
N GLN A 537 -41.64 29.32 22.36
CA GLN A 537 -42.13 30.60 22.80
C GLN A 537 -42.09 31.69 21.72
N TYR A 538 -41.18 31.58 20.75
CA TYR A 538 -41.01 32.54 19.64
C TYR A 538 -41.47 31.98 18.29
N SER A 539 -41.75 30.69 18.22
CA SER A 539 -41.96 30.03 16.91
C SER A 539 -43.23 30.49 16.20
N ALA A 540 -44.24 31.00 16.94
CA ALA A 540 -45.47 31.52 16.37
C ALA A 540 -45.32 32.91 15.73
N THR A 541 -44.37 33.70 16.19
CA THR A 541 -44.16 35.07 15.76
C THR A 541 -42.91 35.28 14.90
N ILE A 542 -41.88 34.48 15.14
CA ILE A 542 -40.56 34.58 14.47
C ILE A 542 -40.30 33.26 13.74
N GLY A 543 -40.41 33.21 12.45
CA GLY A 543 -40.25 32.01 11.66
C GLY A 543 -38.87 31.33 11.90
N ARG A 544 -37.90 31.52 11.04
CA ARG A 544 -36.54 30.97 11.17
C ARG A 544 -35.54 32.07 11.54
N ILE A 545 -34.69 31.83 12.53
CA ILE A 545 -33.58 32.69 12.88
C ILE A 545 -32.39 32.31 12.01
N SER A 546 -31.68 33.30 11.45
CA SER A 546 -30.47 33.08 10.65
C SER A 546 -29.29 33.89 11.20
N ILE A 547 -28.20 33.22 11.50
CA ILE A 547 -26.92 33.80 11.85
C ILE A 547 -26.04 33.78 10.57
N ILE A 548 -25.56 34.93 10.16
CA ILE A 548 -24.76 35.10 8.97
C ILE A 548 -23.38 35.61 9.42
N ASP A 549 -22.36 34.85 9.13
CA ASP A 549 -20.97 35.16 9.45
C ASP A 549 -20.15 35.37 8.16
N ASP A 550 -19.47 36.51 8.09
CA ASP A 550 -18.46 36.80 7.08
C ASP A 550 -17.11 36.78 7.79
N LEU A 551 -16.29 35.74 7.55
CA LEU A 551 -15.11 35.42 8.33
C LEU A 551 -13.87 35.29 7.46
N ALA A 552 -12.77 35.93 7.89
CA ALA A 552 -11.42 35.54 7.51
C ALA A 552 -10.93 34.46 8.50
N ARG A 553 -10.14 33.50 8.00
CA ARG A 553 -9.53 32.40 8.76
C ARG A 553 -8.05 32.31 8.47
N LEU A 554 -7.23 32.22 9.50
CA LEU A 554 -5.85 31.74 9.40
C LEU A 554 -5.75 30.42 10.17
N ARG A 555 -5.29 29.35 9.49
CA ARG A 555 -5.10 28.04 10.11
C ARG A 555 -3.70 27.53 9.84
N LEU A 556 -3.04 27.09 10.88
CA LEU A 556 -1.78 26.33 10.83
C LEU A 556 -2.07 24.93 11.30
N GLN A 557 -1.71 23.94 10.51
CA GLN A 557 -2.00 22.52 10.80
C GLN A 557 -0.77 21.68 10.56
N TRP A 558 -0.51 20.75 11.47
CA TRP A 558 0.42 19.66 11.29
C TRP A 558 -0.34 18.35 11.42
N THR A 559 -0.13 17.47 10.45
CA THR A 559 -0.71 16.13 10.42
C THR A 559 0.39 15.12 10.14
N ARG A 560 0.39 14.00 10.87
CA ARG A 560 1.24 12.84 10.61
C ARG A 560 0.37 11.59 10.62
N SER A 561 0.52 10.70 9.62
CA SER A 561 -0.20 9.45 9.56
C SER A 561 0.69 8.30 9.13
N THR A 562 0.58 7.18 9.83
CA THR A 562 1.15 5.87 9.48
C THR A 562 0.10 4.78 9.58
N LEU A 563 -1.18 5.16 9.62
CA LEU A 563 -2.28 4.20 9.65
C LEU A 563 -2.24 3.32 8.39
N ASP A 564 -2.50 2.04 8.57
CA ASP A 564 -2.62 1.07 7.47
C ASP A 564 -3.88 1.29 6.62
N ASP A 565 -4.92 1.87 7.23
CA ASP A 565 -6.17 2.24 6.58
C ASP A 565 -6.74 3.46 7.32
N ALA A 566 -7.17 4.49 6.60
CA ALA A 566 -7.67 5.71 7.25
C ALA A 566 -9.04 5.55 7.88
N PHE A 567 -9.82 4.57 7.43
CA PHE A 567 -11.21 4.39 7.82
C PHE A 567 -11.44 3.23 8.79
N LEU A 568 -10.76 2.11 8.55
CA LEU A 568 -10.84 0.90 9.36
C LEU A 568 -9.44 0.44 9.80
N PRO A 569 -8.67 1.29 10.49
CA PRO A 569 -7.29 0.98 10.83
C PRO A 569 -7.18 -0.21 11.78
N THR A 570 -6.09 -0.98 11.61
CA THR A 570 -5.70 -2.08 12.48
C THR A 570 -4.30 -1.92 13.06
N SER A 571 -3.51 -1.00 12.47
CA SER A 571 -2.15 -0.70 12.91
C SER A 571 -1.72 0.72 12.52
N GLY A 572 -0.70 1.25 13.18
CA GLY A 572 -0.16 2.56 12.91
C GLY A 572 -0.74 3.66 13.79
N SER A 573 -0.40 4.91 13.49
CA SER A 573 -0.78 6.06 14.30
C SER A 573 -1.09 7.28 13.42
N ARG A 574 -1.98 8.13 13.89
CA ARG A 574 -2.28 9.45 13.30
C ARG A 574 -2.25 10.51 14.38
N TYR A 575 -1.61 11.62 14.08
CA TYR A 575 -1.54 12.80 14.93
C TYR A 575 -1.97 14.01 14.13
N GLU A 576 -2.74 14.88 14.74
CA GLU A 576 -3.16 16.16 14.15
C GLU A 576 -3.09 17.24 15.22
N VAL A 577 -2.45 18.36 14.90
CA VAL A 577 -2.45 19.57 15.72
C VAL A 577 -2.76 20.75 14.84
N SER A 578 -3.68 21.61 15.26
CA SER A 578 -3.96 22.84 14.51
C SER A 578 -4.26 24.03 15.43
N LEU A 579 -3.84 25.19 14.97
CA LEU A 579 -4.15 26.51 15.53
C LEU A 579 -4.92 27.28 14.50
N THR A 580 -6.08 27.82 14.85
CA THR A 580 -6.96 28.55 13.94
C THR A 580 -7.40 29.85 14.56
N GLY A 581 -7.25 30.95 13.83
CA GLY A 581 -7.79 32.26 14.17
C GLY A 581 -8.90 32.66 13.21
N TYR A 582 -9.98 33.19 13.74
CA TYR A 582 -11.08 33.75 12.96
C TYR A 582 -11.28 35.22 13.30
N ALA A 583 -11.52 36.06 12.27
CA ALA A 583 -11.86 37.46 12.40
C ALA A 583 -12.96 37.81 11.37
N GLY A 584 -13.89 38.71 11.74
CA GLY A 584 -14.95 39.15 10.84
C GLY A 584 -16.21 39.64 11.52
N GLY A 585 -17.26 39.68 10.75
CA GLY A 585 -18.56 40.21 11.16
C GLY A 585 -19.64 39.15 11.33
N ARG A 586 -20.62 39.42 12.19
CA ARG A 586 -21.81 38.60 12.37
C ARG A 586 -23.05 39.44 12.26
N ARG A 587 -24.00 38.95 11.50
CA ARG A 587 -25.37 39.52 11.37
C ARG A 587 -26.38 38.47 11.77
N GLN A 588 -27.52 38.92 12.36
CA GLN A 588 -28.62 38.07 12.75
C GLN A 588 -29.90 38.56 12.14
N LYS A 589 -30.73 37.66 11.66
CA LYS A 589 -32.06 37.94 11.08
C LYS A 589 -33.09 37.04 11.75
N PRO A 590 -34.31 37.57 12.10
CA PRO A 590 -34.70 38.99 12.05
C PRO A 590 -33.90 39.88 13.01
N ALA A 591 -33.93 41.17 12.82
CA ALA A 591 -33.35 42.15 13.74
C ALA A 591 -34.14 42.21 15.06
N GLY A 592 -33.50 42.70 16.15
CA GLY A 592 -34.16 42.86 17.45
C GLY A 592 -34.03 41.67 18.42
N LEU A 593 -33.45 40.55 17.95
CA LEU A 593 -33.15 39.39 18.81
C LEU A 593 -31.92 39.64 19.70
N PRO A 594 -31.77 38.92 20.84
CA PRO A 594 -30.54 38.96 21.63
C PRO A 594 -29.30 38.76 20.74
N LYS A 595 -28.33 39.68 20.83
CA LYS A 595 -27.16 39.67 19.94
C LYS A 595 -26.36 38.38 20.12
N ALA A 596 -26.13 37.67 19.03
CA ALA A 596 -25.16 36.59 19.00
C ALA A 596 -23.75 37.11 19.28
N ALA A 597 -22.93 36.34 19.98
CA ALA A 597 -21.55 36.69 20.32
C ALA A 597 -20.72 37.03 19.05
N ARG A 598 -19.72 37.90 19.21
CA ARG A 598 -18.79 38.23 18.10
C ARG A 598 -18.13 36.97 17.57
N PRO A 599 -17.94 36.84 16.26
CA PRO A 599 -17.40 35.62 15.65
C PRO A 599 -15.87 35.50 15.77
N ALA A 600 -15.19 36.61 16.14
CA ALA A 600 -13.73 36.59 16.31
C ALA A 600 -13.34 35.67 17.47
N ARG A 601 -12.45 34.71 17.18
CA ARG A 601 -12.00 33.71 18.16
C ARG A 601 -10.72 33.02 17.72
N GLY A 602 -10.03 32.42 18.68
CA GLY A 602 -8.94 31.47 18.46
C GLY A 602 -9.40 30.05 18.84
N GLU A 603 -8.92 29.07 18.11
CA GLU A 603 -9.13 27.64 18.36
C GLU A 603 -7.80 26.90 18.37
N ALA A 604 -7.59 26.01 19.33
CA ALA A 604 -6.49 25.06 19.38
C ALA A 604 -7.06 23.65 19.41
N PHE A 605 -6.57 22.80 18.56
CA PHE A 605 -7.04 21.41 18.44
C PHE A 605 -5.86 20.45 18.42
N ALA A 606 -6.01 19.33 19.11
CA ALA A 606 -5.06 18.23 19.08
C ALA A 606 -5.81 16.89 19.07
N SER A 607 -5.37 15.96 18.24
CA SER A 607 -5.87 14.59 18.18
C SER A 607 -4.69 13.64 18.02
N ALA A 608 -4.74 12.52 18.74
CA ALA A 608 -3.79 11.43 18.66
C ALA A 608 -4.56 10.11 18.60
N GLU A 609 -4.28 9.28 17.61
CA GLU A 609 -4.89 7.98 17.42
C GLU A 609 -3.81 6.96 17.11
N THR A 610 -3.85 5.79 17.77
CA THR A 610 -2.88 4.70 17.53
C THR A 610 -3.55 3.35 17.64
N TYR A 611 -3.17 2.43 16.75
CA TYR A 611 -3.60 1.03 16.76
C TYR A 611 -2.40 0.12 16.99
N ILE A 612 -2.49 -0.69 18.03
CA ILE A 612 -1.44 -1.62 18.45
C ILE A 612 -1.94 -3.04 18.25
N ARG A 613 -1.19 -3.83 17.51
CA ARG A 613 -1.48 -5.25 17.33
C ARG A 613 -1.04 -6.02 18.57
N VAL A 614 -2.00 -6.57 19.32
CA VAL A 614 -1.75 -7.26 20.60
C VAL A 614 -1.65 -8.78 20.45
N ALA A 615 -2.28 -9.34 19.40
CA ALA A 615 -2.20 -10.75 19.03
C ALA A 615 -2.54 -10.91 17.54
N LYS A 616 -2.39 -12.14 17.01
CA LYS A 616 -2.78 -12.46 15.63
C LYS A 616 -4.28 -12.17 15.45
N GLY A 617 -4.60 -11.23 14.55
CA GLY A 617 -5.98 -10.81 14.28
C GLY A 617 -6.62 -9.94 15.35
N LEU A 618 -5.90 -9.53 16.40
CA LEU A 618 -6.41 -8.68 17.47
C LEU A 618 -5.57 -7.41 17.61
N SER A 619 -6.22 -6.25 17.49
CA SER A 619 -5.62 -4.94 17.70
C SER A 619 -6.42 -4.11 18.69
N VAL A 620 -5.78 -3.14 19.32
CA VAL A 620 -6.43 -2.17 20.19
C VAL A 620 -6.10 -0.78 19.71
N GLY A 621 -7.14 -0.01 19.36
CA GLY A 621 -7.07 1.40 19.03
C GLY A 621 -7.24 2.24 20.29
N LEU A 622 -6.41 3.28 20.42
CA LEU A 622 -6.51 4.33 21.43
C LEU A 622 -6.60 5.67 20.72
N LYS A 623 -7.59 6.47 21.04
CA LYS A 623 -7.73 7.83 20.50
C LYS A 623 -7.92 8.83 21.63
N GLY A 624 -7.19 9.94 21.59
CA GLY A 624 -7.38 11.12 22.41
C GLY A 624 -7.64 12.33 21.54
N GLU A 625 -8.55 13.21 21.95
CA GLU A 625 -8.87 14.45 21.23
C GLU A 625 -9.13 15.58 22.23
N ALA A 626 -8.61 16.77 21.95
CA ALA A 626 -8.82 17.96 22.77
C ALA A 626 -9.07 19.17 21.87
N LEU A 627 -10.03 19.97 22.24
CA LEU A 627 -10.36 21.25 21.61
C LEU A 627 -10.49 22.34 22.64
N TYR A 628 -9.87 23.48 22.35
CA TYR A 628 -10.11 24.74 23.00
C TYR A 628 -10.59 25.78 21.98
N SER A 629 -11.70 26.45 22.25
CA SER A 629 -12.18 27.58 21.47
C SER A 629 -12.54 28.76 22.38
N SER A 630 -11.99 29.94 22.11
CA SER A 630 -12.32 31.17 22.82
C SER A 630 -13.69 31.75 22.45
N GLN A 631 -14.52 30.95 21.72
CA GLN A 631 -15.88 31.35 21.35
C GLN A 631 -16.75 31.60 22.58
N LYS A 632 -17.41 32.76 22.61
CA LYS A 632 -18.37 33.10 23.66
C LYS A 632 -19.75 32.55 23.35
N LEU A 633 -20.57 32.33 24.39
CA LEU A 633 -21.98 31.96 24.24
C LEU A 633 -22.74 33.05 23.50
N SER A 634 -23.66 32.63 22.66
CA SER A 634 -24.64 33.51 22.03
C SER A 634 -25.80 33.85 23.01
N GLY A 635 -26.59 34.87 22.71
CA GLY A 635 -27.70 35.28 23.58
C GLY A 635 -28.80 34.20 23.76
N ASP A 636 -28.93 33.26 22.81
CA ASP A 636 -29.84 32.13 22.95
C ASP A 636 -29.10 30.79 23.01
N TYR A 637 -29.70 29.79 23.67
CA TYR A 637 -29.16 28.46 23.86
C TYR A 637 -28.95 27.72 22.51
N THR A 638 -29.98 27.77 21.65
CA THR A 638 -29.95 27.05 20.36
C THR A 638 -28.84 27.57 19.46
N ALA A 639 -28.67 28.90 19.39
CA ALA A 639 -27.56 29.50 18.67
C ALA A 639 -26.21 29.08 19.23
N SER A 640 -26.06 29.09 20.56
CA SER A 640 -24.82 28.67 21.22
C SER A 640 -24.48 27.21 20.91
N MET A 641 -25.47 26.33 20.88
CA MET A 641 -25.31 24.93 20.58
C MET A 641 -24.96 24.67 19.10
N ILE A 642 -25.62 25.35 18.16
CA ILE A 642 -25.37 25.17 16.71
C ILE A 642 -23.96 25.68 16.33
N LEU A 643 -23.53 26.76 16.95
CA LEU A 643 -22.23 27.39 16.70
C LEU A 643 -21.07 26.69 17.41
N ALA A 644 -21.34 25.92 18.48
CA ALA A 644 -20.30 25.19 19.19
C ALA A 644 -19.75 24.04 18.33
N PRO A 645 -18.43 23.79 18.35
CA PRO A 645 -17.82 22.62 17.73
C PRO A 645 -18.45 21.31 18.21
N GLN A 646 -18.53 20.34 17.32
CA GLN A 646 -19.06 19.02 17.62
C GLN A 646 -17.95 17.96 17.56
N PHE A 647 -17.84 17.17 18.61
CA PHE A 647 -17.07 15.94 18.61
C PHE A 647 -17.88 14.82 17.94
N SER A 648 -17.25 14.05 17.05
CA SER A 648 -17.89 12.88 16.41
C SER A 648 -17.22 11.60 16.94
N PRO A 649 -17.90 10.85 17.82
CA PRO A 649 -17.32 9.66 18.45
C PRO A 649 -17.11 8.48 17.49
N SER A 650 -17.84 8.45 16.38
CA SER A 650 -17.72 7.46 15.32
C SER A 650 -18.00 8.12 13.97
N PHE A 651 -17.49 7.50 12.89
CA PHE A 651 -17.78 7.92 11.52
C PHE A 651 -19.30 7.86 11.19
N THR A 652 -20.04 6.96 11.83
CA THR A 652 -21.50 6.83 11.64
C THR A 652 -22.26 8.03 12.20
N THR A 653 -21.66 8.76 13.14
CA THR A 653 -22.24 9.95 13.76
C THR A 653 -21.80 11.26 13.08
N ASP A 654 -20.91 11.19 12.11
CA ASP A 654 -20.47 12.39 11.40
C ASP A 654 -21.60 12.97 10.54
N GLY A 655 -22.01 14.17 10.87
CA GLY A 655 -23.13 14.88 10.23
C GLY A 655 -24.48 14.75 10.92
N GLU A 656 -24.58 13.99 12.01
CA GLU A 656 -25.74 14.02 12.91
C GLU A 656 -25.64 15.20 13.87
N TYR A 657 -26.80 15.70 14.32
CA TYR A 657 -26.84 16.70 15.38
C TYR A 657 -26.80 15.99 16.74
N MET A 658 -25.64 16.09 17.41
CA MET A 658 -25.42 15.46 18.71
C MET A 658 -25.17 16.53 19.79
N PRO A 659 -26.21 17.09 20.41
CA PRO A 659 -26.08 18.20 21.37
C PRO A 659 -25.18 17.82 22.58
N ALA A 660 -25.22 16.59 23.06
CA ALA A 660 -24.41 16.12 24.17
C ALA A 660 -22.89 16.19 23.89
N PHE A 661 -22.51 16.08 22.62
CA PHE A 661 -21.11 16.08 22.16
C PHE A 661 -20.68 17.43 21.55
N ARG A 662 -21.36 18.52 21.95
CA ARG A 662 -21.03 19.90 21.54
C ARG A 662 -20.52 20.72 22.72
N ALA A 663 -19.35 21.31 22.56
CA ALA A 663 -18.79 22.24 23.54
C ALA A 663 -17.74 23.15 22.87
N ASN A 664 -17.51 24.33 23.46
CA ASN A 664 -16.44 25.21 23.02
C ASN A 664 -15.07 24.70 23.49
N GLU A 665 -15.04 23.93 24.58
CA GLU A 665 -13.83 23.36 25.16
C GLU A 665 -14.14 21.93 25.63
N TYR A 666 -13.34 20.93 25.17
CA TYR A 666 -13.56 19.55 25.58
C TYR A 666 -12.28 18.71 25.50
N VAL A 667 -12.31 17.60 26.19
CA VAL A 667 -11.41 16.46 25.99
C VAL A 667 -12.25 15.20 25.74
N ALA A 668 -11.77 14.31 24.89
CA ALA A 668 -12.39 13.03 24.61
C ALA A 668 -11.34 11.94 24.53
N ALA A 669 -11.71 10.74 24.98
CA ALA A 669 -10.86 9.56 24.89
C ALA A 669 -11.67 8.36 24.41
N SER A 670 -11.09 7.56 23.54
CA SER A 670 -11.74 6.38 22.96
C SER A 670 -10.82 5.19 23.01
N VAL A 671 -11.38 4.02 23.26
CA VAL A 671 -10.73 2.71 23.15
C VAL A 671 -11.50 1.87 22.12
N THR A 672 -10.78 1.25 21.19
CA THR A 672 -11.39 0.49 20.10
C THR A 672 -10.67 -0.86 19.93
N PRO A 673 -11.04 -1.91 20.69
CA PRO A 673 -10.69 -3.29 20.34
C PRO A 673 -11.19 -3.65 18.94
N VAL A 674 -10.33 -4.27 18.14
CA VAL A 674 -10.60 -4.69 16.78
C VAL A 674 -10.21 -6.17 16.64
N TRP A 675 -11.17 -7.00 16.34
CA TRP A 675 -10.93 -8.40 15.99
C TRP A 675 -11.07 -8.59 14.48
N GLN A 676 -9.96 -8.87 13.82
CA GLN A 676 -9.91 -9.18 12.40
C GLN A 676 -10.04 -10.69 12.21
N ALA A 677 -11.28 -11.17 12.06
CA ALA A 677 -11.59 -12.59 11.88
C ALA A 677 -11.16 -13.12 10.50
N ALA A 678 -11.11 -12.25 9.47
CA ALA A 678 -10.61 -12.54 8.14
C ALA A 678 -9.96 -11.29 7.54
N LYS A 679 -9.20 -11.43 6.44
CA LYS A 679 -8.56 -10.29 5.76
C LYS A 679 -9.54 -9.15 5.40
N ILE A 680 -10.77 -9.51 5.05
CA ILE A 680 -11.82 -8.59 4.62
C ILE A 680 -12.89 -8.33 5.69
N PHE A 681 -12.88 -9.05 6.82
CA PHE A 681 -13.92 -8.96 7.84
C PHE A 681 -13.35 -8.65 9.21
N GLN A 682 -13.91 -7.65 9.89
CA GLN A 682 -13.52 -7.25 11.23
C GLN A 682 -14.72 -6.87 12.09
N ILE A 683 -14.60 -7.12 13.38
CA ILE A 683 -15.53 -6.66 14.42
C ILE A 683 -14.81 -5.63 15.26
N ARG A 684 -15.46 -4.49 15.53
CA ARG A 684 -14.92 -3.36 16.28
C ARG A 684 -15.88 -2.99 17.40
N LEU A 685 -15.33 -2.75 18.59
CA LEU A 685 -16.07 -2.20 19.72
C LEU A 685 -15.45 -0.84 20.06
N ASN A 686 -16.14 0.25 19.79
CA ASN A 686 -15.70 1.59 20.17
C ASN A 686 -16.36 1.97 21.50
N ALA A 687 -15.55 2.40 22.47
CA ALA A 687 -16.00 2.98 23.73
C ALA A 687 -15.35 4.36 23.88
N THR A 688 -16.17 5.40 23.96
CA THR A 688 -15.72 6.80 23.99
C THR A 688 -16.31 7.53 25.19
N LEU A 689 -15.45 8.27 25.88
CA LEU A 689 -15.81 9.23 26.91
C LEU A 689 -15.59 10.65 26.37
N PHE A 690 -16.59 11.50 26.52
CA PHE A 690 -16.56 12.92 26.16
C PHE A 690 -16.78 13.78 27.39
N ALA A 691 -15.82 14.63 27.72
CA ALA A 691 -15.84 15.52 28.87
C ALA A 691 -15.73 16.99 28.39
N PRO A 692 -16.84 17.72 28.28
CA PRO A 692 -16.78 19.16 28.06
C PRO A 692 -16.15 19.84 29.29
N VAL A 693 -15.20 20.75 29.07
CA VAL A 693 -14.63 21.54 30.18
C VAL A 693 -15.74 22.32 30.87
N ARG A 694 -16.61 22.93 30.07
CA ARG A 694 -17.85 23.57 30.56
C ARG A 694 -18.98 23.25 29.60
N ARG A 695 -20.01 22.54 30.09
CA ARG A 695 -21.19 22.24 29.32
C ARG A 695 -22.00 23.51 29.05
N ILE A 696 -22.53 23.65 27.84
CA ILE A 696 -23.51 24.69 27.50
C ILE A 696 -24.88 24.25 27.99
N LEU A 697 -25.49 25.00 28.88
CA LEU A 697 -26.78 24.73 29.51
C LEU A 697 -27.77 25.84 29.19
N VAL A 698 -29.06 25.52 29.25
CA VAL A 698 -30.12 26.51 29.25
C VAL A 698 -30.04 27.30 30.56
N ALA A 699 -30.15 28.61 30.48
CA ALA A 699 -30.25 29.47 31.68
C ALA A 699 -31.64 29.37 32.33
N PRO A 700 -31.81 29.85 33.58
CA PRO A 700 -33.11 29.79 34.27
C PRO A 700 -34.27 30.53 33.55
N ASP A 701 -33.95 31.46 32.65
CA ASP A 701 -34.93 32.15 31.80
C ASP A 701 -35.53 31.25 30.67
N GLY A 702 -35.03 30.01 30.55
CA GLY A 702 -35.48 29.05 29.53
C GLY A 702 -35.00 29.33 28.11
N GLN A 703 -34.21 30.38 27.90
CA GLN A 703 -33.85 30.87 26.56
C GLN A 703 -32.34 31.11 26.39
N SER A 704 -31.71 31.80 27.33
CA SER A 704 -30.31 32.16 27.27
C SER A 704 -29.43 30.93 27.51
N ALA A 705 -28.17 31.02 27.04
CA ALA A 705 -27.17 30.01 27.32
C ALA A 705 -26.29 30.41 28.52
N ARG A 706 -25.95 29.45 29.35
CA ARG A 706 -24.92 29.60 30.41
C ARG A 706 -23.95 28.44 30.41
N TYR A 707 -22.81 28.64 31.01
CA TYR A 707 -21.88 27.55 31.26
C TYR A 707 -22.25 26.81 32.57
N GLY A 708 -22.13 25.48 32.53
CA GLY A 708 -22.13 24.62 33.71
C GLY A 708 -20.84 24.67 34.48
N ALA A 709 -20.73 23.82 35.50
CA ALA A 709 -19.47 23.64 36.27
C ALA A 709 -18.35 23.09 35.40
N ILE A 710 -17.10 23.38 35.79
CA ILE A 710 -15.92 22.84 35.14
C ILE A 710 -15.89 21.33 35.37
N PHE A 711 -15.80 20.55 34.27
CA PHE A 711 -15.88 19.08 34.25
C PHE A 711 -17.08 18.52 35.06
N GLY A 712 -18.19 19.27 35.12
CA GLY A 712 -19.37 18.88 35.87
C GLY A 712 -20.20 17.76 35.24
N SER A 713 -19.86 17.29 34.04
CA SER A 713 -20.55 16.20 33.35
C SER A 713 -19.64 15.51 32.36
N CYS A 714 -19.91 14.23 32.11
CA CYS A 714 -19.24 13.41 31.12
C CYS A 714 -20.31 12.60 30.36
N ASP A 715 -20.14 12.43 29.05
CA ASP A 715 -21.03 11.62 28.23
C ASP A 715 -20.27 10.41 27.70
N PHE A 716 -20.99 9.29 27.61
CA PHE A 716 -20.48 8.04 27.09
C PHE A 716 -21.12 7.72 25.74
N TYR A 717 -20.30 7.23 24.81
CA TYR A 717 -20.73 6.63 23.55
C TYR A 717 -20.09 5.26 23.38
N GLY A 718 -20.89 4.24 23.08
CA GLY A 718 -20.46 2.90 22.76
C GLY A 718 -20.98 2.46 21.41
N GLN A 719 -20.17 1.79 20.60
CA GLN A 719 -20.61 1.23 19.32
C GLN A 719 -19.96 -0.12 19.06
N LEU A 720 -20.79 -1.13 18.80
CA LEU A 720 -20.38 -2.40 18.22
C LEU A 720 -20.63 -2.36 16.72
N SER A 721 -19.63 -2.70 15.93
CA SER A 721 -19.75 -2.73 14.47
C SER A 721 -19.07 -3.96 13.87
N ALA A 722 -19.68 -4.49 12.79
CA ALA A 722 -19.13 -5.53 11.94
C ALA A 722 -18.88 -4.91 10.55
N ALA A 723 -17.65 -4.95 10.10
CA ALA A 723 -17.22 -4.33 8.85
C ALA A 723 -16.71 -5.37 7.87
N LEU A 724 -17.25 -5.35 6.65
CA LEU A 724 -16.80 -6.15 5.51
C LEU A 724 -16.18 -5.22 4.46
N ARG A 725 -14.89 -5.38 4.20
CA ARG A 725 -14.17 -4.60 3.18
C ARG A 725 -14.48 -5.13 1.78
N LEU A 726 -14.89 -4.24 0.90
CA LEU A 726 -15.17 -4.50 -0.51
C LEU A 726 -14.32 -3.57 -1.38
N PRO A 727 -14.10 -3.86 -2.67
CA PRO A 727 -13.43 -2.94 -3.58
C PRO A 727 -14.10 -1.56 -3.69
N ILE A 728 -15.40 -1.48 -3.43
CA ILE A 728 -16.22 -0.25 -3.44
C ILE A 728 -16.32 0.41 -2.05
N GLY A 729 -15.41 0.11 -1.13
CA GLY A 729 -15.43 0.60 0.25
C GLY A 729 -15.79 -0.47 1.26
N ALA A 730 -16.45 -0.09 2.36
CA ALA A 730 -16.82 -1.04 3.40
C ALA A 730 -18.35 -1.10 3.59
N VAL A 731 -18.88 -2.31 3.79
CA VAL A 731 -20.21 -2.51 4.37
C VAL A 731 -20.04 -2.62 5.86
N VAL A 732 -20.72 -1.75 6.61
CA VAL A 732 -20.65 -1.71 8.09
C VAL A 732 -22.04 -1.79 8.68
N ALA A 733 -22.28 -2.84 9.45
CA ALA A 733 -23.47 -2.94 10.31
C ALA A 733 -23.06 -2.51 11.72
N TYR A 734 -23.87 -1.66 12.37
CA TYR A 734 -23.54 -1.13 13.68
C TYR A 734 -24.75 -1.01 14.60
N CYS A 735 -24.49 -1.10 15.89
CA CYS A 735 -25.41 -0.76 16.97
C CYS A 735 -24.66 0.13 17.96
N SER A 736 -25.25 1.26 18.33
CA SER A 736 -24.60 2.24 19.21
C SER A 736 -25.51 2.66 20.35
N TYR A 737 -24.87 3.04 21.46
CA TYR A 737 -25.48 3.60 22.66
C TYR A 737 -24.87 4.96 22.96
N SER A 738 -25.68 5.96 23.32
CA SER A 738 -25.24 7.28 23.73
C SER A 738 -25.98 7.70 25.03
N SER A 739 -25.23 8.04 26.06
CA SER A 739 -25.79 8.46 27.35
C SER A 739 -26.48 9.83 27.29
N GLY A 740 -25.99 10.70 26.42
CA GLY A 740 -26.37 12.12 26.36
C GLY A 740 -27.47 12.43 25.35
N GLN A 741 -28.07 11.43 24.70
CA GLN A 741 -29.14 11.63 23.73
C GLN A 741 -30.50 11.16 24.30
N ALA A 742 -31.59 11.83 23.91
CA ALA A 742 -32.95 11.42 24.29
C ALA A 742 -33.30 9.99 23.82
N ARG A 743 -32.75 9.58 22.65
CA ARG A 743 -32.80 8.21 22.16
C ARG A 743 -31.44 7.59 22.34
N HIS A 744 -31.29 6.77 23.38
CA HIS A 744 -29.98 6.19 23.76
C HIS A 744 -29.45 5.17 22.76
N TRP A 745 -30.29 4.43 22.07
CA TRP A 745 -29.90 3.38 21.14
C TRP A 745 -30.17 3.79 19.71
N SER A 746 -29.21 3.56 18.86
CA SER A 746 -29.33 3.66 17.40
C SER A 746 -28.60 2.51 16.72
N GLY A 747 -28.91 2.24 15.46
CA GLY A 747 -28.26 1.20 14.71
C GLY A 747 -28.60 1.29 13.23
N GLY A 748 -27.77 0.70 12.40
CA GLY A 748 -27.93 0.76 10.96
C GLY A 748 -26.91 -0.03 10.19
N ILE A 749 -27.02 0.08 8.87
CA ILE A 749 -26.09 -0.48 7.90
C ILE A 749 -25.65 0.64 6.99
N SER A 750 -24.37 0.66 6.65
CA SER A 750 -23.78 1.60 5.68
C SER A 750 -22.90 0.90 4.66
N LEU A 751 -22.79 1.51 3.47
CA LEU A 751 -21.88 1.13 2.40
C LEU A 751 -21.10 2.35 1.94
N GLY A 752 -19.80 2.21 1.77
CA GLY A 752 -18.90 3.27 1.30
C GLY A 752 -18.21 4.02 2.43
N ILE A 753 -17.64 5.19 2.10
CA ILE A 753 -16.83 6.02 2.99
C ILE A 753 -17.50 7.39 3.18
N PRO A 754 -17.77 7.85 4.42
CA PRO A 754 -18.50 9.09 4.68
C PRO A 754 -17.59 10.34 4.61
N ILE A 755 -16.82 10.50 3.55
CA ILE A 755 -15.98 11.68 3.35
C ILE A 755 -16.81 12.82 2.76
N LYS A 756 -16.78 13.97 3.40
CA LYS A 756 -17.47 15.21 3.01
C LYS A 756 -16.48 16.30 2.63
N ALA A 757 -16.96 17.31 1.94
CA ALA A 757 -16.17 18.50 1.68
C ALA A 757 -15.65 19.13 2.98
N PRO A 758 -14.44 19.71 3.00
CA PRO A 758 -13.88 20.32 4.18
C PRO A 758 -14.79 21.45 4.72
N LYS A 759 -15.00 21.43 6.04
CA LYS A 759 -15.78 22.49 6.72
C LYS A 759 -14.89 23.69 7.02
N PHE A 760 -15.45 24.90 6.88
CA PHE A 760 -14.75 26.14 7.26
C PHE A 760 -14.63 26.24 8.80
N ARG A 761 -15.66 25.84 9.54
CA ARG A 761 -15.64 25.69 11.02
C ARG A 761 -15.50 24.23 11.37
N ARG A 762 -14.81 23.93 12.46
CA ARG A 762 -14.83 22.59 13.08
C ARG A 762 -16.17 22.23 13.68
#